data_d19df4b00c7c991899e809345977fb5d
#
_entry.id   d19df4b00c7c991899e809345977fb5d
#
_cell.length_a   1.000
_cell.length_b   1.000
_cell.length_c   1.000
_cell.angle_alpha   90.00
_cell.angle_beta   90.00
_cell.angle_gamma   90.00
#
_symmetry.space_group_name_H-M   'P 1'
#
loop_
_entity.id
_entity.type
_entity.pdbx_description
1 polymer ?
#
loop_
_entity_poly.entity_id
_entity_poly.type
_entity_poly.pdbx_seq_one_letter_code
_entity_poly.pdbx_strand_id
1 'polypeptide(L)'
;MKKKIFGNIYTVLIFLFLYMPIAVLILYSFNGLNSTSEFQGFSLKWYRELFSDSATLNALKNTLILAILSAIFSTIIGTMASYGINKMQNKHIKSATMSITKIPMVNPDIVVGISMMLLFVFVGGIIGAKSNLGFGTVLIAHITFNLPYVILSVLPKFKQMDKSLPEAAQDLGCTPIQSFLKVELPAILPGVISGLIMAFTLSLDDFVISYFTIGSGFETLPIRIYSMTKKRVTPDMYALSTLIFVSILILLLVSNLTSDKNREKMSKKAKKITKIVVGVIFAIIVIITAVVLIVTASTETLTLNVYNWGEYISDGSEDTLDTNKAFTEYYEDWYYKEYGKKIKVQLNYTTYASNEDMYAKLKSGATGYDIVIPSDYMIERLKKEGLIQPLNLDKIPNYENIMEEFRNPFYDNGEEKYTAMYTYGVIGIVYNKDRLKPEDLEKIEKGEAGWELLWDEDYKGQILQFNNSRDAMGTAMYSLGISVNYATEEEWQIAFEKLREQKPLVQSYVMDEIFNKMESGEATLAAYYAGDCMTMTEINPSLGFYYPKNEKGEISTNIFADAICIPTNAENPELAHAYINYMLSEEPAVANAEYLYYASPNKLVVNNEGYKETLGDDYDVIYDSELESSLEYMFENFAYRNLPDEKLHLLNALWETLKVDSAAFGGEIYIICAIIAVLLIAFFVYLYIIRRKRRKLYWTPQAKQKN
;
A
#
# COMPACT_ATOMS: atom_id res chain seq x y z
N MET A 1 39.71 -29.31 -9.40
CA MET A 1 39.41 -28.14 -10.25
C MET A 1 37.96 -28.12 -10.72
N LYS A 2 37.42 -29.17 -11.41
CA LYS A 2 36.02 -29.19 -11.92
C LYS A 2 34.92 -28.91 -10.88
N LYS A 3 35.01 -29.41 -9.62
CA LYS A 3 34.03 -29.12 -8.54
C LYS A 3 34.02 -27.66 -8.08
N LYS A 4 35.17 -26.98 -8.11
CA LYS A 4 35.25 -25.54 -7.80
C LYS A 4 34.63 -24.67 -8.90
N ILE A 5 34.84 -25.05 -10.17
CA ILE A 5 34.30 -24.34 -11.32
C ILE A 5 32.78 -24.50 -11.33
N PHE A 6 32.24 -25.69 -11.11
CA PHE A 6 30.80 -25.94 -11.03
C PHE A 6 30.13 -25.17 -9.86
N GLY A 7 30.80 -25.18 -8.69
CA GLY A 7 30.33 -24.38 -7.55
C GLY A 7 30.29 -22.88 -7.83
N ASN A 8 31.31 -22.34 -8.51
CA ASN A 8 31.33 -20.94 -8.88
C ASN A 8 30.26 -20.58 -9.93
N ILE A 9 30.07 -21.42 -10.95
CA ILE A 9 29.00 -21.23 -11.96
C ILE A 9 27.62 -21.26 -11.29
N TYR A 10 27.37 -22.24 -10.43
CA TYR A 10 26.11 -22.34 -9.68
C TYR A 10 25.85 -21.09 -8.83
N THR A 11 26.88 -20.60 -8.13
CA THR A 11 26.80 -19.36 -7.33
C THR A 11 26.48 -18.15 -8.21
N VAL A 12 27.14 -18.02 -9.38
CA VAL A 12 26.89 -16.93 -10.32
C VAL A 12 25.47 -17.00 -10.86
N LEU A 13 24.96 -18.19 -11.21
CA LEU A 13 23.59 -18.36 -11.69
C LEU A 13 22.56 -17.96 -10.62
N ILE A 14 22.77 -18.33 -9.35
CA ILE A 14 21.90 -17.91 -8.24
C ILE A 14 21.92 -16.40 -8.11
N PHE A 15 23.11 -15.76 -8.11
CA PHE A 15 23.19 -14.30 -8.02
C PHE A 15 22.50 -13.64 -9.22
N LEU A 16 22.69 -14.16 -10.42
CA LEU A 16 22.06 -13.62 -11.62
C LEU A 16 20.54 -13.71 -11.52
N PHE A 17 20.01 -14.85 -11.10
CA PHE A 17 18.58 -15.05 -10.89
C PHE A 17 18.00 -14.10 -9.81
N LEU A 18 18.71 -13.90 -8.68
CA LEU A 18 18.25 -13.04 -7.59
C LEU A 18 18.31 -11.54 -7.93
N TYR A 19 19.34 -11.12 -8.67
CA TYR A 19 19.58 -9.69 -8.92
C TYR A 19 19.12 -9.21 -10.30
N MET A 20 18.77 -10.11 -11.22
CA MET A 20 18.30 -9.75 -12.55
C MET A 20 17.04 -8.86 -12.52
N PRO A 21 16.01 -9.18 -11.71
CA PRO A 21 14.84 -8.28 -11.62
C PRO A 21 15.21 -6.87 -11.16
N ILE A 22 16.12 -6.76 -10.18
CA ILE A 22 16.60 -5.46 -9.68
C ILE A 22 17.40 -4.72 -10.78
N ALA A 23 18.21 -5.44 -11.55
CA ALA A 23 18.95 -4.85 -12.66
C ALA A 23 18.04 -4.33 -13.77
N VAL A 24 16.94 -5.04 -14.07
CA VAL A 24 15.90 -4.61 -15.00
C VAL A 24 15.21 -3.34 -14.48
N LEU A 25 14.80 -3.33 -13.21
CA LEU A 25 14.19 -2.18 -12.56
C LEU A 25 15.11 -0.94 -12.64
N ILE A 26 16.41 -1.11 -12.34
CA ILE A 26 17.40 -0.03 -12.46
C ILE A 26 17.51 0.44 -13.91
N LEU A 27 17.46 -0.44 -14.89
CA LEU A 27 17.50 -0.07 -16.29
C LEU A 27 16.29 0.78 -16.69
N TYR A 28 15.09 0.31 -16.34
CA TYR A 28 13.84 1.01 -16.68
C TYR A 28 13.63 2.32 -15.91
N SER A 29 14.31 2.53 -14.78
CA SER A 29 14.32 3.83 -14.09
C SER A 29 14.93 4.96 -14.92
N PHE A 30 15.65 4.62 -15.99
CA PHE A 30 16.21 5.57 -16.95
C PHE A 30 15.45 5.60 -18.27
N ASN A 31 14.29 4.98 -18.37
CA ASN A 31 13.49 4.98 -19.59
C ASN A 31 13.02 6.40 -19.94
N GLY A 32 13.02 6.74 -21.23
CA GLY A 32 12.54 8.05 -21.70
C GLY A 32 11.02 8.14 -21.84
N LEU A 33 10.32 6.99 -21.94
CA LEU A 33 8.86 6.90 -22.06
C LEU A 33 8.18 6.63 -20.71
N ASN A 34 6.91 7.02 -20.62
CA ASN A 34 6.01 6.61 -19.56
C ASN A 34 5.43 5.20 -19.83
N SER A 35 6.32 4.23 -20.08
CA SER A 35 5.98 2.84 -20.35
C SER A 35 6.89 1.91 -19.59
N THR A 36 6.32 0.85 -19.03
CA THR A 36 7.05 -0.21 -18.32
C THR A 36 7.40 -1.40 -19.21
N SER A 37 6.84 -1.46 -20.41
CA SER A 37 7.02 -2.56 -21.37
C SER A 37 8.04 -2.25 -22.47
N GLU A 38 8.18 -0.98 -22.88
CA GLU A 38 9.09 -0.56 -23.95
C GLU A 38 10.18 0.37 -23.41
N PHE A 39 11.44 0.15 -23.84
CA PHE A 39 12.56 1.01 -23.49
C PHE A 39 12.95 1.91 -24.67
N GLN A 40 12.69 3.21 -24.53
CA GLN A 40 13.08 4.22 -25.55
C GLN A 40 14.06 5.25 -24.99
N GLY A 41 15.33 4.87 -25.02
CA GLY A 41 16.43 5.79 -24.74
C GLY A 41 16.65 6.05 -23.24
N PHE A 42 17.79 6.74 -22.97
CA PHE A 42 18.21 7.06 -21.61
C PHE A 42 17.75 8.47 -21.21
N SER A 43 17.02 8.59 -20.11
CA SER A 43 16.54 9.86 -19.55
C SER A 43 16.72 9.92 -18.05
N LEU A 44 16.89 11.13 -17.50
CA LEU A 44 16.85 11.42 -16.06
C LEU A 44 15.55 12.13 -15.66
N LYS A 45 14.55 12.14 -16.54
CA LYS A 45 13.25 12.81 -16.32
C LYS A 45 12.67 12.38 -14.97
N TRP A 46 12.48 11.09 -14.75
CA TRP A 46 11.86 10.51 -13.57
C TRP A 46 12.57 10.82 -12.26
N TYR A 47 13.90 10.91 -12.28
CA TYR A 47 14.66 11.36 -11.10
C TYR A 47 14.39 12.83 -10.78
N ARG A 48 14.19 13.68 -11.80
CA ARG A 48 13.89 15.10 -11.60
C ARG A 48 12.46 15.26 -11.04
N GLU A 49 11.49 14.56 -11.60
CA GLU A 49 10.10 14.53 -11.13
C GLU A 49 10.01 14.03 -9.70
N LEU A 50 10.67 12.91 -9.38
CA LEU A 50 10.75 12.37 -8.03
C LEU A 50 11.25 13.38 -6.99
N PHE A 51 12.27 14.18 -7.33
CA PHE A 51 12.77 15.22 -6.43
C PHE A 51 11.87 16.48 -6.41
N SER A 52 10.90 16.58 -7.28
CA SER A 52 9.89 17.63 -7.28
C SER A 52 8.60 17.19 -6.56
N ASP A 53 8.36 15.88 -6.41
CA ASP A 53 7.22 15.33 -5.68
C ASP A 53 7.36 15.55 -4.18
N SER A 54 6.63 16.54 -3.68
CA SER A 54 6.63 16.91 -2.26
C SER A 54 6.09 15.81 -1.34
N ALA A 55 5.14 14.98 -1.82
CA ALA A 55 4.54 13.90 -1.05
C ALA A 55 5.55 12.77 -0.82
N THR A 56 6.25 12.33 -1.86
CA THR A 56 7.32 11.32 -1.76
C THR A 56 8.50 11.81 -0.91
N LEU A 57 8.90 13.07 -1.05
CA LEU A 57 9.95 13.65 -0.20
C LEU A 57 9.54 13.74 1.27
N ASN A 58 8.27 14.08 1.57
CA ASN A 58 7.75 14.07 2.94
C ASN A 58 7.68 12.64 3.50
N ALA A 59 7.23 11.65 2.73
CA ALA A 59 7.21 10.26 3.14
C ALA A 59 8.64 9.73 3.43
N LEU A 60 9.62 10.07 2.59
CA LEU A 60 11.04 9.78 2.82
C LEU A 60 11.55 10.41 4.12
N LYS A 61 11.28 11.70 4.33
CA LYS A 61 11.64 12.42 5.56
C LYS A 61 11.02 11.74 6.79
N ASN A 62 9.74 11.43 6.74
CA ASN A 62 9.01 10.78 7.83
C ASN A 62 9.64 9.42 8.17
N THR A 63 9.93 8.61 7.16
CA THR A 63 10.58 7.30 7.32
C THR A 63 11.95 7.43 7.96
N LEU A 64 12.76 8.38 7.53
CA LEU A 64 14.10 8.61 8.10
C LEU A 64 14.02 9.04 9.57
N ILE A 65 13.12 9.97 9.92
CA ILE A 65 12.91 10.40 11.30
C ILE A 65 12.46 9.23 12.17
N LEU A 66 11.47 8.47 11.70
CA LEU A 66 10.96 7.27 12.39
C LEU A 66 12.06 6.24 12.60
N ALA A 67 12.81 5.90 11.55
CA ALA A 67 13.89 4.90 11.61
C ALA A 67 15.01 5.31 12.56
N ILE A 68 15.40 6.59 12.56
CA ILE A 68 16.44 7.12 13.46
C ILE A 68 15.98 7.08 14.91
N LEU A 69 14.77 7.60 15.20
CA LEU A 69 14.27 7.67 16.57
C LEU A 69 14.02 6.25 17.12
N SER A 70 13.37 5.39 16.34
CA SER A 70 13.11 4.00 16.77
C SER A 70 14.42 3.24 16.99
N ALA A 71 15.43 3.40 16.13
CA ALA A 71 16.73 2.76 16.31
C ALA A 71 17.46 3.25 17.55
N ILE A 72 17.46 4.55 17.85
CA ILE A 72 18.08 5.11 19.05
C ILE A 72 17.39 4.58 20.31
N PHE A 73 16.05 4.72 20.40
CA PHE A 73 15.31 4.28 21.60
C PHE A 73 15.38 2.79 21.79
N SER A 74 15.20 1.99 20.74
CA SER A 74 15.30 0.52 20.85
C SER A 74 16.71 0.07 21.23
N THR A 75 17.77 0.77 20.75
CA THR A 75 19.15 0.47 21.09
C THR A 75 19.44 0.76 22.58
N ILE A 76 18.98 1.89 23.08
CA ILE A 76 19.14 2.23 24.51
C ILE A 76 18.42 1.18 25.38
N ILE A 77 17.13 0.96 25.12
CA ILE A 77 16.29 0.04 25.87
C ILE A 77 16.82 -1.41 25.75
N GLY A 78 17.13 -1.84 24.53
CA GLY A 78 17.64 -3.20 24.25
C GLY A 78 19.03 -3.46 24.85
N THR A 79 19.89 -2.44 24.91
CA THR A 79 21.18 -2.56 25.61
C THR A 79 20.99 -2.69 27.12
N MET A 80 20.12 -1.89 27.72
CA MET A 80 19.76 -2.00 29.14
C MET A 80 19.12 -3.37 29.45
N ALA A 81 18.19 -3.83 28.60
CA ALA A 81 17.57 -5.14 28.72
C ALA A 81 18.61 -6.28 28.65
N SER A 82 19.56 -6.17 27.69
CA SER A 82 20.66 -7.13 27.52
C SER A 82 21.56 -7.17 28.76
N TYR A 83 21.85 -6.01 29.36
CA TYR A 83 22.58 -5.92 30.63
C TYR A 83 21.82 -6.64 31.77
N GLY A 84 20.54 -6.34 31.93
CA GLY A 84 19.69 -7.00 32.93
C GLY A 84 19.63 -8.52 32.75
N ILE A 85 19.37 -8.98 31.49
CA ILE A 85 19.34 -10.42 31.17
C ILE A 85 20.70 -11.08 31.44
N ASN A 86 21.81 -10.40 31.16
CA ASN A 86 23.13 -10.94 31.42
C ASN A 86 23.39 -11.14 32.92
N LYS A 87 22.93 -10.22 33.77
CA LYS A 87 23.07 -10.27 35.24
C LYS A 87 22.08 -11.24 35.94
N MET A 88 21.05 -11.76 35.24
CA MET A 88 20.09 -12.72 35.81
C MET A 88 20.80 -14.00 36.24
N GLN A 89 20.65 -14.35 37.53
CA GLN A 89 21.23 -15.56 38.11
C GLN A 89 20.33 -16.78 37.93
N ASN A 90 19.01 -16.60 37.99
CA ASN A 90 18.05 -17.69 37.84
C ASN A 90 17.95 -18.11 36.36
N LYS A 91 18.41 -19.34 36.09
CA LYS A 91 18.46 -19.89 34.72
C LYS A 91 17.06 -20.05 34.09
N HIS A 92 16.03 -20.36 34.90
CA HIS A 92 14.66 -20.54 34.38
C HIS A 92 14.05 -19.22 34.02
N ILE A 93 14.18 -18.18 34.83
CA ILE A 93 13.70 -16.83 34.53
C ILE A 93 14.44 -16.29 33.33
N LYS A 94 15.76 -16.44 33.25
CA LYS A 94 16.56 -16.03 32.10
C LYS A 94 16.12 -16.70 30.79
N SER A 95 15.83 -18.02 30.83
CA SER A 95 15.36 -18.78 29.70
C SER A 95 13.96 -18.33 29.28
N ALA A 96 13.05 -18.12 30.20
CA ALA A 96 11.69 -17.63 29.94
C ALA A 96 11.73 -16.23 29.35
N THR A 97 12.50 -15.29 29.89
CA THR A 97 12.69 -13.93 29.34
C THR A 97 13.22 -13.98 27.90
N MET A 98 14.23 -14.83 27.63
CA MET A 98 14.77 -15.00 26.32
C MET A 98 13.78 -15.61 25.32
N SER A 99 12.90 -16.51 25.76
CA SER A 99 11.85 -17.07 24.94
C SER A 99 10.79 -16.01 24.59
N ILE A 100 10.33 -15.26 25.59
CA ILE A 100 9.37 -14.15 25.40
C ILE A 100 9.94 -13.09 24.45
N THR A 101 11.21 -12.71 24.60
CA THR A 101 11.89 -11.75 23.71
C THR A 101 11.86 -12.18 22.24
N LYS A 102 11.84 -13.49 21.97
CA LYS A 102 11.85 -14.01 20.60
C LYS A 102 10.46 -14.14 19.97
N ILE A 103 9.39 -14.07 20.76
CA ILE A 103 8.02 -14.23 20.25
C ILE A 103 7.71 -13.28 19.09
N PRO A 104 8.00 -11.96 19.19
CA PRO A 104 7.72 -11.04 18.07
C PRO A 104 8.44 -11.37 16.77
N MET A 105 9.60 -12.03 16.85
CA MET A 105 10.38 -12.41 15.65
C MET A 105 9.84 -13.66 14.93
N VAL A 106 8.98 -14.43 15.57
CA VAL A 106 8.41 -15.67 15.03
C VAL A 106 6.98 -15.46 14.55
N ASN A 107 6.28 -14.49 15.15
CA ASN A 107 4.94 -14.12 14.72
C ASN A 107 4.98 -13.41 13.35
N PRO A 108 4.00 -13.67 12.48
CA PRO A 108 3.82 -12.87 11.27
C PRO A 108 3.66 -11.39 11.59
N ASP A 109 4.32 -10.51 10.84
CA ASP A 109 4.31 -9.05 11.08
C ASP A 109 2.89 -8.47 11.06
N ILE A 110 2.01 -9.02 10.22
CA ILE A 110 0.60 -8.64 10.15
C ILE A 110 -0.14 -8.86 11.48
N VAL A 111 0.13 -9.98 12.18
CA VAL A 111 -0.48 -10.27 13.49
C VAL A 111 0.02 -9.30 14.53
N VAL A 112 1.30 -8.96 14.50
CA VAL A 112 1.91 -7.96 15.41
C VAL A 112 1.32 -6.58 15.13
N GLY A 113 1.21 -6.17 13.88
CA GLY A 113 0.65 -4.88 13.47
C GLY A 113 -0.80 -4.70 13.91
N ILE A 114 -1.67 -5.67 13.61
CA ILE A 114 -3.09 -5.64 14.03
C ILE A 114 -3.21 -5.63 15.57
N SER A 115 -2.43 -6.46 16.26
CA SER A 115 -2.47 -6.51 17.73
C SER A 115 -2.07 -5.18 18.36
N MET A 116 -1.07 -4.50 17.80
CA MET A 116 -0.64 -3.17 18.25
C MET A 116 -1.68 -2.10 17.93
N MET A 117 -2.27 -2.12 16.76
CA MET A 117 -3.37 -1.23 16.39
C MET A 117 -4.51 -1.32 17.41
N LEU A 118 -4.99 -2.53 17.68
CA LEU A 118 -6.06 -2.77 18.65
C LEU A 118 -5.69 -2.30 20.06
N LEU A 119 -4.44 -2.53 20.49
CA LEU A 119 -3.94 -2.03 21.76
C LEU A 119 -3.96 -0.50 21.84
N PHE A 120 -3.48 0.18 20.80
CA PHE A 120 -3.45 1.65 20.75
C PHE A 120 -4.85 2.25 20.73
N VAL A 121 -5.78 1.67 19.95
CA VAL A 121 -7.19 2.08 19.93
C VAL A 121 -7.82 1.90 21.31
N PHE A 122 -7.61 0.76 21.97
CA PHE A 122 -8.12 0.49 23.31
C PHE A 122 -7.58 1.49 24.35
N VAL A 123 -6.27 1.73 24.35
CA VAL A 123 -5.64 2.68 25.27
C VAL A 123 -6.10 4.10 24.97
N GLY A 124 -6.16 4.49 23.68
CA GLY A 124 -6.64 5.78 23.25
C GLY A 124 -8.08 6.06 23.71
N GLY A 125 -8.96 5.05 23.61
CA GLY A 125 -10.33 5.16 24.11
C GLY A 125 -10.39 5.40 25.62
N ILE A 126 -9.50 4.79 26.41
CA ILE A 126 -9.42 5.01 27.87
C ILE A 126 -8.98 6.44 28.22
N ILE A 127 -8.02 7.00 27.48
CA ILE A 127 -7.49 8.36 27.75
C ILE A 127 -8.30 9.45 27.03
N GLY A 128 -9.36 9.10 26.28
CA GLY A 128 -10.22 10.07 25.59
C GLY A 128 -9.54 10.78 24.40
N ALA A 129 -8.59 10.14 23.73
CA ALA A 129 -7.93 10.70 22.56
C ALA A 129 -8.90 10.75 21.36
N LYS A 130 -8.93 11.88 20.63
CA LYS A 130 -9.76 12.04 19.41
C LYS A 130 -9.22 11.20 18.24
N SER A 131 -7.90 11.15 18.08
CA SER A 131 -7.21 10.26 17.14
C SER A 131 -6.32 9.30 17.93
N ASN A 132 -6.48 8.01 17.70
CA ASN A 132 -5.78 6.97 18.46
C ASN A 132 -4.47 6.53 17.80
N LEU A 133 -4.26 6.83 16.52
CA LEU A 133 -3.09 6.45 15.74
C LEU A 133 -2.38 7.69 15.18
N GLY A 134 -1.06 7.61 15.02
CA GLY A 134 -0.22 8.69 14.48
C GLY A 134 1.26 8.39 14.65
N PHE A 135 2.12 9.39 14.52
CA PHE A 135 3.57 9.23 14.65
C PHE A 135 4.00 8.53 15.95
N GLY A 136 3.36 8.86 17.08
CA GLY A 136 3.71 8.27 18.39
C GLY A 136 3.44 6.78 18.45
N THR A 137 2.33 6.32 17.91
CA THR A 137 1.96 4.88 17.88
C THR A 137 2.87 4.09 16.96
N VAL A 138 3.17 4.61 15.76
CA VAL A 138 4.14 3.99 14.85
C VAL A 138 5.53 3.92 15.49
N LEU A 139 5.98 4.99 16.16
CA LEU A 139 7.28 5.01 16.84
C LEU A 139 7.35 3.95 17.94
N ILE A 140 6.33 3.83 18.78
CA ILE A 140 6.27 2.81 19.84
C ILE A 140 6.25 1.40 19.24
N ALA A 141 5.49 1.19 18.17
CA ALA A 141 5.43 -0.08 17.46
C ALA A 141 6.81 -0.49 16.92
N HIS A 142 7.51 0.43 16.24
CA HIS A 142 8.85 0.20 15.72
C HIS A 142 9.89 -0.04 16.83
N ILE A 143 9.83 0.69 17.94
CA ILE A 143 10.69 0.44 19.09
C ILE A 143 10.48 -0.99 19.59
N THR A 144 9.21 -1.39 19.79
CA THR A 144 8.85 -2.71 20.31
C THR A 144 9.31 -3.84 19.38
N PHE A 145 9.10 -3.68 18.08
CA PHE A 145 9.53 -4.63 17.06
C PHE A 145 11.06 -4.77 16.99
N ASN A 146 11.79 -3.67 17.12
CA ASN A 146 13.24 -3.64 17.03
C ASN A 146 13.95 -4.21 18.28
N LEU A 147 13.31 -4.18 19.47
CA LEU A 147 13.92 -4.60 20.72
C LEU A 147 14.55 -6.00 20.69
N PRO A 148 13.88 -7.06 20.20
CA PRO A 148 14.46 -8.40 20.10
C PRO A 148 15.77 -8.45 19.32
N TYR A 149 15.83 -7.74 18.22
CA TYR A 149 17.00 -7.73 17.32
C TYR A 149 18.19 -7.03 17.97
N VAL A 150 17.95 -5.93 18.68
CA VAL A 150 19.00 -5.25 19.46
C VAL A 150 19.49 -6.14 20.57
N ILE A 151 18.59 -6.77 21.36
CA ILE A 151 18.97 -7.67 22.44
C ILE A 151 19.84 -8.83 21.93
N LEU A 152 19.44 -9.42 20.79
CA LEU A 152 20.20 -10.52 20.19
C LEU A 152 21.54 -10.10 19.59
N SER A 153 21.71 -8.82 19.26
CA SER A 153 22.99 -8.26 18.78
C SER A 153 23.95 -7.96 19.94
N VAL A 154 23.41 -7.45 21.06
CA VAL A 154 24.20 -6.97 22.21
C VAL A 154 24.54 -8.09 23.20
N LEU A 155 23.57 -8.96 23.53
CA LEU A 155 23.73 -10.00 24.55
C LEU A 155 24.90 -10.99 24.31
N PRO A 156 25.21 -11.42 23.07
CA PRO A 156 26.39 -12.24 22.80
C PRO A 156 27.71 -11.54 23.16
N LYS A 157 27.78 -10.21 23.02
CA LYS A 157 28.99 -9.45 23.36
C LYS A 157 29.23 -9.41 24.88
N PHE A 158 28.15 -9.28 25.68
CA PHE A 158 28.27 -9.47 27.13
C PHE A 158 28.77 -10.85 27.51
N LYS A 159 28.34 -11.90 26.83
CA LYS A 159 28.80 -13.29 27.08
C LYS A 159 30.26 -13.53 26.66
N GLN A 160 30.75 -12.78 25.69
CA GLN A 160 32.13 -12.86 25.20
C GLN A 160 33.11 -12.02 26.03
N MET A 161 32.61 -11.03 26.77
CA MET A 161 33.40 -10.15 27.59
C MET A 161 33.95 -10.91 28.80
N ASP A 162 35.19 -10.62 29.19
CA ASP A 162 35.76 -11.16 30.42
C ASP A 162 35.01 -10.63 31.64
N LYS A 163 34.53 -11.54 32.50
CA LYS A 163 33.74 -11.23 33.68
C LYS A 163 34.54 -10.51 34.77
N SER A 164 35.86 -10.65 34.77
CA SER A 164 36.78 -9.98 35.73
C SER A 164 36.91 -8.47 35.48
N LEU A 165 36.63 -7.98 34.25
CA LEU A 165 36.79 -6.57 33.92
C LEU A 165 35.90 -5.62 34.71
N PRO A 166 34.57 -5.87 34.87
CA PRO A 166 33.71 -5.04 35.71
C PRO A 166 34.09 -5.12 37.22
N GLU A 167 34.53 -6.28 37.70
CA GLU A 167 34.96 -6.50 39.09
C GLU A 167 36.24 -5.70 39.36
N ALA A 168 37.24 -5.82 38.52
CA ALA A 168 38.48 -5.05 38.63
C ALA A 168 38.25 -3.52 38.58
N ALA A 169 37.31 -3.05 37.77
CA ALA A 169 36.94 -1.63 37.72
C ALA A 169 36.31 -1.16 39.05
N GLN A 170 35.50 -2.00 39.69
CA GLN A 170 34.91 -1.67 40.99
C GLN A 170 35.92 -1.74 42.12
N ASP A 171 36.86 -2.67 42.09
CA ASP A 171 37.97 -2.75 43.03
C ASP A 171 38.88 -1.53 42.96
N LEU A 172 38.98 -0.91 41.74
CA LEU A 172 39.68 0.35 41.55
C LEU A 172 38.87 1.62 41.91
N GLY A 173 37.70 1.41 42.58
CA GLY A 173 36.88 2.48 43.11
C GLY A 173 35.79 3.01 42.16
N CYS A 174 35.55 2.38 41.02
CA CYS A 174 34.42 2.74 40.15
C CYS A 174 33.09 2.33 40.78
N THR A 175 32.06 3.23 40.70
CA THR A 175 30.68 2.82 41.00
C THR A 175 30.17 1.86 39.91
N PRO A 176 29.13 1.04 40.16
CA PRO A 176 28.59 0.12 39.17
C PRO A 176 28.21 0.80 37.85
N ILE A 177 27.69 2.05 37.88
CA ILE A 177 27.36 2.85 36.70
C ILE A 177 28.63 3.28 35.98
N GLN A 178 29.66 3.69 36.71
CA GLN A 178 30.95 4.04 36.13
C GLN A 178 31.65 2.85 35.49
N SER A 179 31.60 1.67 36.13
CA SER A 179 32.09 0.41 35.56
C SER A 179 31.37 0.08 34.26
N PHE A 180 30.03 0.19 34.26
CA PHE A 180 29.26 -0.02 33.04
C PHE A 180 29.67 0.94 31.93
N LEU A 181 29.65 2.26 32.18
CA LEU A 181 29.90 3.29 31.13
C LEU A 181 31.36 3.31 30.63
N LYS A 182 32.32 3.07 31.53
CA LYS A 182 33.76 3.21 31.19
C LYS A 182 34.40 1.89 30.71
N VAL A 183 33.85 0.74 31.11
CA VAL A 183 34.46 -0.58 30.87
C VAL A 183 33.54 -1.49 30.05
N GLU A 184 32.32 -1.77 30.56
CA GLU A 184 31.42 -2.73 29.92
C GLU A 184 30.88 -2.20 28.59
N LEU A 185 30.36 -0.97 28.56
CA LEU A 185 29.80 -0.35 27.35
C LEU A 185 30.81 -0.24 26.20
N PRO A 186 32.06 0.23 26.39
CA PRO A 186 33.07 0.20 25.34
C PRO A 186 33.42 -1.20 24.82
N ALA A 187 33.38 -2.22 25.72
CA ALA A 187 33.64 -3.61 25.33
C ALA A 187 32.52 -4.21 24.47
N ILE A 188 31.27 -3.87 24.74
CA ILE A 188 30.12 -4.35 23.98
C ILE A 188 29.73 -3.44 22.81
N LEU A 189 30.38 -2.28 22.64
CA LEU A 189 30.05 -1.26 21.62
C LEU A 189 29.88 -1.82 20.21
N PRO A 190 30.68 -2.81 19.74
CA PRO A 190 30.44 -3.40 18.42
C PRO A 190 29.07 -4.09 18.30
N GLY A 191 28.56 -4.67 19.40
CA GLY A 191 27.22 -5.25 19.45
C GLY A 191 26.12 -4.19 19.46
N VAL A 192 26.34 -3.10 20.20
CA VAL A 192 25.42 -1.96 20.26
C VAL A 192 25.28 -1.30 18.90
N ILE A 193 26.41 -1.03 18.21
CA ILE A 193 26.41 -0.45 16.86
C ILE A 193 25.71 -1.41 15.86
N SER A 194 25.99 -2.71 15.95
CA SER A 194 25.32 -3.70 15.09
C SER A 194 23.81 -3.72 15.33
N GLY A 195 23.38 -3.64 16.61
CA GLY A 195 21.96 -3.55 16.98
C GLY A 195 21.31 -2.27 16.47
N LEU A 196 21.99 -1.13 16.56
CA LEU A 196 21.53 0.16 16.06
C LEU A 196 21.29 0.12 14.55
N ILE A 197 22.28 -0.38 13.79
CA ILE A 197 22.19 -0.45 12.32
C ILE A 197 21.06 -1.39 11.92
N MET A 198 20.92 -2.53 12.61
CA MET A 198 19.86 -3.49 12.32
C MET A 198 18.47 -2.91 12.62
N ALA A 199 18.29 -2.25 13.75
CA ALA A 199 17.05 -1.57 14.11
C ALA A 199 16.68 -0.46 13.12
N PHE A 200 17.68 0.32 12.67
CA PHE A 200 17.50 1.35 11.65
C PHE A 200 17.05 0.74 10.31
N THR A 201 17.73 -0.32 9.86
CA THR A 201 17.40 -0.97 8.57
C THR A 201 16.00 -1.59 8.60
N LEU A 202 15.65 -2.31 9.69
CA LEU A 202 14.33 -2.91 9.84
C LEU A 202 13.21 -1.86 9.89
N SER A 203 13.47 -0.73 10.54
CA SER A 203 12.49 0.36 10.63
C SER A 203 12.35 1.15 9.31
N LEU A 204 13.41 1.18 8.49
CA LEU A 204 13.40 1.86 7.18
C LEU A 204 12.53 1.13 6.17
N ASP A 205 12.52 -0.19 6.22
CA ASP A 205 11.89 -1.08 5.23
C ASP A 205 10.54 -1.66 5.72
N ASP A 206 10.10 -1.27 6.93
CA ASP A 206 8.84 -1.79 7.47
C ASP A 206 7.63 -1.15 6.79
N PHE A 207 6.85 -2.01 6.15
CA PHE A 207 5.54 -1.68 5.59
C PHE A 207 4.41 -2.13 6.52
N VAL A 208 4.46 -3.38 6.98
CA VAL A 208 3.30 -4.06 7.58
C VAL A 208 2.91 -3.43 8.92
N ILE A 209 3.87 -3.27 9.83
CA ILE A 209 3.60 -2.69 11.16
C ILE A 209 3.20 -1.22 11.00
N SER A 210 3.90 -0.48 10.14
CA SER A 210 3.55 0.90 9.81
C SER A 210 2.12 1.01 9.30
N TYR A 211 1.70 0.16 8.35
CA TYR A 211 0.37 0.20 7.74
C TYR A 211 -0.78 0.11 8.74
N PHE A 212 -0.64 -0.76 9.77
CA PHE A 212 -1.66 -0.94 10.80
C PHE A 212 -1.58 0.09 11.94
N THR A 213 -0.42 0.68 12.19
CA THR A 213 -0.22 1.56 13.36
C THR A 213 -0.15 3.04 13.02
N ILE A 214 -0.18 3.38 11.72
CA ILE A 214 -0.17 4.74 11.22
C ILE A 214 -1.58 5.36 11.30
N GLY A 215 -1.65 6.63 11.64
CA GLY A 215 -2.88 7.42 11.57
C GLY A 215 -2.91 8.28 10.31
N SER A 216 -4.02 9.00 10.14
CA SER A 216 -4.12 10.07 9.15
C SER A 216 -3.02 11.11 9.39
N GLY A 217 -2.45 11.67 8.34
CA GLY A 217 -1.48 12.76 8.46
C GLY A 217 -0.02 12.37 8.63
N PHE A 218 0.30 11.09 8.69
CA PHE A 218 1.68 10.60 8.72
C PHE A 218 1.84 9.42 7.77
N GLU A 219 2.60 9.59 6.71
CA GLU A 219 2.87 8.55 5.74
C GLU A 219 4.35 8.19 5.74
N THR A 220 4.66 6.90 5.63
CA THR A 220 6.03 6.40 5.45
C THR A 220 6.29 6.04 4.00
N LEU A 221 7.56 6.03 3.60
CA LEU A 221 7.95 5.72 2.23
C LEU A 221 7.51 4.31 1.77
N PRO A 222 7.61 3.23 2.57
CA PRO A 222 7.05 1.93 2.20
C PRO A 222 5.55 1.96 1.95
N ILE A 223 4.78 2.73 2.73
CA ILE A 223 3.33 2.90 2.50
C ILE A 223 3.08 3.68 1.22
N ARG A 224 3.85 4.76 0.97
CA ARG A 224 3.78 5.53 -0.28
C ARG A 224 4.07 4.64 -1.50
N ILE A 225 5.14 3.86 -1.47
CA ILE A 225 5.47 2.90 -2.53
C ILE A 225 4.32 1.92 -2.74
N TYR A 226 3.76 1.37 -1.66
CA TYR A 226 2.62 0.46 -1.74
C TYR A 226 1.38 1.12 -2.36
N SER A 227 1.07 2.36 -1.99
CA SER A 227 0.00 3.14 -2.62
C SER A 227 0.27 3.33 -4.13
N MET A 228 1.50 3.68 -4.49
CA MET A 228 1.91 3.81 -5.89
C MET A 228 1.85 2.47 -6.65
N THR A 229 2.15 1.32 -6.01
CA THR A 229 2.04 0.01 -6.69
C THR A 229 0.60 -0.44 -6.93
N LYS A 230 -0.35 0.18 -6.25
CA LYS A 230 -1.78 -0.02 -6.52
C LYS A 230 -2.32 0.87 -7.64
N LYS A 231 -1.58 1.88 -7.99
CA LYS A 231 -1.78 2.69 -9.17
C LYS A 231 -1.08 2.04 -10.37
N ARG A 232 -1.24 2.64 -11.55
CA ARG A 232 -0.43 2.31 -12.71
C ARG A 232 1.06 2.39 -12.36
N VAL A 233 1.83 1.33 -12.67
CA VAL A 233 3.27 1.31 -12.39
C VAL A 233 3.99 2.21 -13.37
N THR A 234 4.47 3.34 -12.91
CA THR A 234 5.18 4.35 -13.68
C THR A 234 6.70 4.28 -13.47
N PRO A 235 7.55 4.75 -14.40
CA PRO A 235 9.00 4.67 -14.27
C PRO A 235 9.60 5.50 -13.12
N ASP A 236 8.89 6.48 -12.56
CA ASP A 236 9.29 7.21 -11.35
C ASP A 236 9.35 6.27 -10.12
N MET A 237 8.46 5.27 -10.04
CA MET A 237 8.55 4.22 -9.03
C MET A 237 9.85 3.40 -9.16
N TYR A 238 10.29 3.14 -10.37
CA TYR A 238 11.57 2.46 -10.60
C TYR A 238 12.75 3.36 -10.20
N ALA A 239 12.66 4.67 -10.45
CA ALA A 239 13.65 5.63 -9.99
C ALA A 239 13.74 5.68 -8.46
N LEU A 240 12.60 5.74 -7.77
CA LEU A 240 12.51 5.69 -6.31
C LEU A 240 13.09 4.39 -5.74
N SER A 241 12.66 3.25 -6.27
CA SER A 241 13.15 1.92 -5.85
C SER A 241 14.66 1.77 -6.08
N THR A 242 15.18 2.32 -7.18
CA THR A 242 16.62 2.34 -7.48
C THR A 242 17.40 3.15 -6.45
N LEU A 243 16.91 4.34 -6.08
CA LEU A 243 17.57 5.17 -5.05
C LEU A 243 17.57 4.49 -3.69
N ILE A 244 16.48 3.84 -3.30
CA ILE A 244 16.40 3.08 -2.05
C ILE A 244 17.41 1.92 -2.07
N PHE A 245 17.41 1.13 -3.15
CA PHE A 245 18.33 -0.01 -3.29
C PHE A 245 19.80 0.43 -3.19
N VAL A 246 20.19 1.50 -3.91
CA VAL A 246 21.54 2.05 -3.87
C VAL A 246 21.87 2.56 -2.47
N SER A 247 20.94 3.21 -1.78
CA SER A 247 21.13 3.72 -0.42
C SER A 247 21.36 2.58 0.58
N ILE A 248 20.55 1.51 0.50
CA ILE A 248 20.70 0.31 1.34
C ILE A 248 22.04 -0.39 1.03
N LEU A 249 22.40 -0.50 -0.24
CA LEU A 249 23.67 -1.10 -0.65
C LEU A 249 24.87 -0.33 -0.06
N ILE A 250 24.84 1.01 -0.12
CA ILE A 250 25.87 1.87 0.50
C ILE A 250 25.94 1.65 2.01
N LEU A 251 24.77 1.60 2.69
CA LEU A 251 24.71 1.34 4.14
C LEU A 251 25.29 -0.04 4.51
N LEU A 252 24.98 -1.07 3.74
CA LEU A 252 25.53 -2.42 3.93
C LEU A 252 27.05 -2.46 3.70
N LEU A 253 27.55 -1.78 2.67
CA LEU A 253 28.97 -1.67 2.42
C LEU A 253 29.70 -0.94 3.57
N VAL A 254 29.15 0.16 4.06
CA VAL A 254 29.69 0.90 5.22
C VAL A 254 29.66 0.02 6.48
N SER A 255 28.54 -0.69 6.74
CA SER A 255 28.43 -1.62 7.86
C SER A 255 29.48 -2.73 7.79
N ASN A 256 29.68 -3.33 6.61
CA ASN A 256 30.68 -4.39 6.41
C ASN A 256 32.12 -3.89 6.58
N LEU A 257 32.41 -2.66 6.13
CA LEU A 257 33.73 -2.03 6.33
C LEU A 257 34.00 -1.72 7.81
N THR A 258 32.96 -1.49 8.61
CA THR A 258 33.07 -1.22 10.06
C THR A 258 33.11 -2.49 10.93
N SER A 259 32.89 -3.65 10.36
CA SER A 259 32.93 -4.96 11.05
C SER A 259 34.30 -5.28 11.63
N ASP A 260 34.36 -5.87 12.84
CA ASP A 260 35.56 -6.15 13.61
C ASP A 260 36.67 -6.91 12.82
N LYS A 261 36.26 -7.89 11.98
CA LYS A 261 37.20 -8.67 11.15
C LYS A 261 37.98 -7.81 10.12
N ASN A 262 37.35 -6.77 9.61
CA ASN A 262 37.98 -5.87 8.63
C ASN A 262 38.73 -4.73 9.32
N ARG A 263 38.26 -4.35 10.53
CA ARG A 263 38.86 -3.28 11.32
C ARG A 263 40.29 -3.60 11.80
N GLU A 264 40.61 -4.89 12.07
CA GLU A 264 42.00 -5.30 12.40
C GLU A 264 42.96 -5.13 11.20
N LYS A 265 42.45 -5.32 9.98
CA LYS A 265 43.27 -5.19 8.74
C LYS A 265 43.40 -3.76 8.21
N MET A 266 42.58 -2.83 8.72
CA MET A 266 42.62 -1.43 8.25
C MET A 266 43.81 -0.64 8.85
N SER A 267 44.45 0.21 8.02
CA SER A 267 45.47 1.11 8.49
C SER A 267 44.94 2.12 9.53
N LYS A 268 45.81 2.63 10.42
CA LYS A 268 45.44 3.65 11.42
C LYS A 268 44.76 4.88 10.79
N LYS A 269 45.16 5.26 9.57
CA LYS A 269 44.61 6.39 8.81
C LYS A 269 43.17 6.09 8.33
N ALA A 270 42.94 4.89 7.82
CA ALA A 270 41.61 4.44 7.40
C ALA A 270 40.62 4.35 8.59
N LYS A 271 41.05 3.84 9.74
CA LYS A 271 40.25 3.82 10.99
C LYS A 271 39.84 5.23 11.44
N LYS A 272 40.72 6.22 11.28
CA LYS A 272 40.42 7.62 11.60
C LYS A 272 39.44 8.24 10.63
N ILE A 273 39.58 7.97 9.32
CA ILE A 273 38.68 8.44 8.28
C ILE A 273 37.25 7.85 8.49
N THR A 274 37.16 6.53 8.74
CA THR A 274 35.84 5.89 9.00
C THR A 274 35.14 6.49 10.22
N LYS A 275 35.85 6.74 11.32
CA LYS A 275 35.29 7.43 12.50
C LYS A 275 34.81 8.85 12.19
N ILE A 276 35.54 9.58 11.37
CA ILE A 276 35.18 10.95 10.96
C ILE A 276 33.94 10.90 10.06
N VAL A 277 33.90 10.01 9.08
CA VAL A 277 32.76 9.86 8.16
C VAL A 277 31.49 9.49 8.92
N VAL A 278 31.57 8.51 9.81
CA VAL A 278 30.39 8.11 10.66
C VAL A 278 29.99 9.28 11.57
N GLY A 279 30.93 9.98 12.17
CA GLY A 279 30.66 11.16 13.00
C GLY A 279 30.03 12.33 12.23
N VAL A 280 30.51 12.57 11.01
CA VAL A 280 29.98 13.62 10.11
C VAL A 280 28.54 13.24 9.66
N ILE A 281 28.30 12.00 9.24
CA ILE A 281 26.94 11.52 8.88
C ILE A 281 25.99 11.69 10.06
N PHE A 282 26.39 11.29 11.26
CA PHE A 282 25.57 11.45 12.47
C PHE A 282 25.31 12.94 12.78
N ALA A 283 26.32 13.79 12.69
CA ALA A 283 26.17 15.23 12.90
C ALA A 283 25.25 15.88 11.85
N ILE A 284 25.34 15.49 10.59
CA ILE A 284 24.46 15.96 9.52
C ILE A 284 23.01 15.55 9.81
N ILE A 285 22.77 14.31 10.23
CA ILE A 285 21.44 13.81 10.58
C ILE A 285 20.85 14.62 11.74
N VAL A 286 21.63 14.85 12.80
CA VAL A 286 21.20 15.65 13.97
C VAL A 286 20.90 17.10 13.57
N ILE A 287 21.74 17.71 12.72
CA ILE A 287 21.51 19.08 12.23
C ILE A 287 20.24 19.15 11.36
N ILE A 288 20.05 18.21 10.44
CA ILE A 288 18.86 18.15 9.60
C ILE A 288 17.61 18.00 10.48
N THR A 289 17.65 17.11 11.47
CA THR A 289 16.51 16.90 12.40
C THR A 289 16.25 18.16 13.21
N ALA A 290 17.26 18.85 13.71
CA ALA A 290 17.11 20.10 14.46
C ALA A 290 16.57 21.25 13.59
N VAL A 291 17.06 21.40 12.36
CA VAL A 291 16.58 22.41 11.41
C VAL A 291 15.12 22.14 11.05
N VAL A 292 14.75 20.89 10.80
CA VAL A 292 13.36 20.50 10.52
C VAL A 292 12.45 20.85 11.70
N LEU A 293 12.85 20.52 12.94
CA LEU A 293 12.09 20.85 14.15
C LEU A 293 11.93 22.36 14.37
N ILE A 294 12.92 23.16 14.04
CA ILE A 294 12.87 24.64 14.18
C ILE A 294 11.97 25.26 13.10
N VAL A 295 12.05 24.75 11.86
CA VAL A 295 11.23 25.27 10.74
C VAL A 295 9.76 24.92 10.90
N THR A 296 9.45 23.72 11.41
CA THR A 296 8.06 23.27 11.65
C THR A 296 7.41 23.96 12.87
N ALA A 297 8.18 24.51 13.80
CA ALA A 297 7.65 25.15 15.01
C ALA A 297 7.19 26.59 14.83
N SER A 298 7.40 27.22 13.67
CA SER A 298 7.27 28.69 13.53
C SER A 298 6.03 29.17 12.75
N THR A 299 5.23 28.28 12.15
CA THR A 299 4.03 28.66 11.38
C THR A 299 2.84 27.79 11.84
N GLU A 300 1.70 28.43 12.09
CA GLU A 300 0.46 27.68 12.37
C GLU A 300 0.11 26.84 11.13
N THR A 301 0.02 25.52 11.33
CA THR A 301 -0.26 24.58 10.25
C THR A 301 -1.64 23.98 10.46
N LEU A 302 -2.52 24.13 9.47
CA LEU A 302 -3.78 23.42 9.40
C LEU A 302 -3.56 22.13 8.58
N THR A 303 -4.08 21.03 9.06
CA THR A 303 -3.94 19.73 8.38
C THR A 303 -5.27 19.31 7.81
N LEU A 304 -5.29 18.90 6.54
CA LEU A 304 -6.44 18.25 5.89
C LEU A 304 -6.06 16.83 5.49
N ASN A 305 -6.80 15.86 5.99
CA ASN A 305 -6.57 14.44 5.73
C ASN A 305 -7.64 13.93 4.77
N VAL A 306 -7.27 13.68 3.52
CA VAL A 306 -8.14 13.17 2.45
C VAL A 306 -7.90 11.69 2.25
N TYR A 307 -8.96 10.89 2.20
CA TYR A 307 -8.93 9.46 1.94
C TYR A 307 -9.82 9.13 0.76
N ASN A 308 -9.21 8.77 -0.37
CA ASN A 308 -9.87 8.63 -1.66
C ASN A 308 -9.46 7.31 -2.35
N TRP A 309 -10.05 7.05 -3.50
CA TRP A 309 -9.61 5.98 -4.41
C TRP A 309 -8.22 6.26 -4.98
N GLY A 310 -7.58 5.22 -5.52
CA GLY A 310 -6.41 5.39 -6.37
C GLY A 310 -6.80 6.05 -7.71
N GLU A 311 -5.87 6.76 -8.37
CA GLU A 311 -6.08 7.42 -9.67
C GLU A 311 -7.37 8.25 -9.77
N TYR A 312 -7.81 8.91 -8.70
CA TYR A 312 -9.14 9.51 -8.57
C TYR A 312 -9.14 11.02 -8.29
N ILE A 313 -8.05 11.69 -8.69
CA ILE A 313 -7.90 13.14 -8.65
C ILE A 313 -6.75 13.55 -9.58
N SER A 314 -6.90 14.67 -10.26
CA SER A 314 -5.81 15.28 -11.05
C SER A 314 -4.65 15.68 -10.13
N ASP A 315 -3.48 15.13 -10.36
CA ASP A 315 -2.32 15.18 -9.45
C ASP A 315 -1.12 15.94 -10.01
N GLY A 316 -1.30 16.62 -11.15
CA GLY A 316 -0.25 17.38 -11.83
C GLY A 316 0.64 16.54 -12.75
N SER A 317 0.33 15.27 -12.95
CA SER A 317 0.97 14.47 -13.98
C SER A 317 0.51 14.92 -15.38
N GLU A 318 1.34 14.70 -16.39
CA GLU A 318 1.02 14.97 -17.80
C GLU A 318 0.61 16.44 -18.09
N ASP A 319 1.18 17.39 -17.34
CA ASP A 319 0.88 18.83 -17.40
C ASP A 319 -0.55 19.20 -16.94
N THR A 320 -1.24 18.31 -16.21
CA THR A 320 -2.54 18.57 -15.59
C THR A 320 -2.43 19.43 -14.33
N LEU A 321 -3.55 19.92 -13.81
CA LEU A 321 -3.58 20.65 -12.53
C LEU A 321 -3.31 19.69 -11.36
N ASP A 322 -2.35 19.99 -10.50
CA ASP A 322 -2.28 19.36 -9.18
C ASP A 322 -3.35 19.98 -8.27
N THR A 323 -4.54 19.38 -8.26
CA THR A 323 -5.73 19.89 -7.57
C THR A 323 -5.48 20.07 -6.07
N ASN A 324 -4.78 19.15 -5.43
CA ASN A 324 -4.48 19.20 -4.01
C ASN A 324 -3.51 20.35 -3.66
N LYS A 325 -2.48 20.51 -4.45
CA LYS A 325 -1.52 21.60 -4.30
C LYS A 325 -2.17 22.94 -4.57
N ALA A 326 -2.94 23.06 -5.65
CA ALA A 326 -3.67 24.26 -5.99
C ALA A 326 -4.67 24.67 -4.90
N PHE A 327 -5.37 23.71 -4.27
CA PHE A 327 -6.21 23.99 -3.10
C PHE A 327 -5.41 24.57 -1.93
N THR A 328 -4.23 24.01 -1.61
CA THR A 328 -3.44 24.51 -0.49
C THR A 328 -3.00 25.96 -0.72
N GLU A 329 -2.54 26.28 -1.92
CA GLU A 329 -2.14 27.62 -2.32
C GLU A 329 -3.34 28.60 -2.30
N TYR A 330 -4.49 28.18 -2.85
CA TYR A 330 -5.72 28.92 -2.85
C TYR A 330 -6.20 29.26 -1.42
N TYR A 331 -6.23 28.28 -0.51
CA TYR A 331 -6.73 28.46 0.84
C TYR A 331 -5.77 29.29 1.70
N GLU A 332 -4.45 29.13 1.58
CA GLU A 332 -3.44 29.95 2.25
C GLU A 332 -3.56 31.44 1.85
N ASP A 333 -3.75 31.70 0.55
CA ASP A 333 -3.96 33.04 0.00
C ASP A 333 -5.29 33.65 0.45
N TRP A 334 -6.37 32.87 0.41
CA TRP A 334 -7.69 33.30 0.87
C TRP A 334 -7.65 33.63 2.36
N TYR A 335 -7.06 32.78 3.18
CA TYR A 335 -6.95 32.99 4.63
C TYR A 335 -6.15 34.23 4.96
N TYR A 336 -5.06 34.47 4.23
CA TYR A 336 -4.27 35.71 4.40
C TYR A 336 -5.05 36.97 4.02
N LYS A 337 -5.84 36.94 2.95
CA LYS A 337 -6.68 38.07 2.52
C LYS A 337 -7.79 38.37 3.54
N GLU A 338 -8.41 37.34 4.09
CA GLU A 338 -9.53 37.45 5.00
C GLU A 338 -9.11 37.87 6.42
N TYR A 339 -8.04 37.23 6.94
CA TYR A 339 -7.63 37.37 8.34
C TYR A 339 -6.30 38.12 8.54
N GLY A 340 -5.58 38.47 7.49
CA GLY A 340 -4.26 39.11 7.56
C GLY A 340 -3.17 38.26 8.19
N LYS A 341 -3.40 36.96 8.37
CA LYS A 341 -2.52 36.01 9.07
C LYS A 341 -2.03 34.94 8.12
N LYS A 342 -0.73 34.67 8.12
CA LYS A 342 -0.16 33.55 7.32
C LYS A 342 -0.31 32.24 8.06
N ILE A 343 -0.89 31.29 7.40
CA ILE A 343 -0.97 29.89 7.82
C ILE A 343 -0.26 29.01 6.78
N LYS A 344 -0.06 27.76 7.11
CA LYS A 344 0.34 26.71 6.18
C LYS A 344 -0.72 25.63 6.18
N VAL A 345 -1.15 25.19 5.00
CA VAL A 345 -2.02 24.02 4.84
C VAL A 345 -1.17 22.81 4.50
N GLN A 346 -1.28 21.77 5.31
CA GLN A 346 -0.69 20.47 5.04
C GLN A 346 -1.82 19.53 4.62
N LEU A 347 -1.92 19.24 3.33
CA LEU A 347 -2.85 18.26 2.81
C LEU A 347 -2.17 16.90 2.74
N ASN A 348 -2.75 15.90 3.42
CA ASN A 348 -2.31 14.52 3.41
C ASN A 348 -3.34 13.72 2.60
N TYR A 349 -2.93 13.24 1.44
CA TYR A 349 -3.77 12.46 0.55
C TYR A 349 -3.36 11.00 0.63
N THR A 350 -4.28 10.14 1.01
CA THR A 350 -4.08 8.69 1.10
C THR A 350 -5.16 7.96 0.33
N THR A 351 -4.86 6.75 -0.15
CA THR A 351 -5.79 5.98 -0.98
C THR A 351 -6.23 4.68 -0.32
N TYR A 352 -7.40 4.19 -0.73
CA TYR A 352 -7.92 2.89 -0.36
C TYR A 352 -8.22 2.06 -1.62
N ALA A 353 -8.27 0.74 -1.43
CA ALA A 353 -8.49 -0.19 -2.54
C ALA A 353 -9.96 -0.60 -2.70
N SER A 354 -10.78 -0.41 -1.64
CA SER A 354 -12.19 -0.76 -1.64
C SER A 354 -12.96 0.07 -0.61
N ASN A 355 -14.27 0.23 -0.84
CA ASN A 355 -15.17 0.85 0.14
C ASN A 355 -15.13 0.14 1.49
N GLU A 356 -14.96 -1.18 1.50
CA GLU A 356 -14.90 -2.01 2.70
C GLU A 356 -13.64 -1.71 3.53
N ASP A 357 -12.49 -1.52 2.88
CA ASP A 357 -11.23 -1.12 3.53
C ASP A 357 -11.37 0.27 4.17
N MET A 358 -11.93 1.22 3.44
CA MET A 358 -12.22 2.57 3.94
C MET A 358 -13.18 2.52 5.13
N TYR A 359 -14.30 1.79 5.00
CA TYR A 359 -15.29 1.61 6.06
C TYR A 359 -14.66 1.00 7.32
N ALA A 360 -13.85 -0.05 7.18
CA ALA A 360 -13.20 -0.69 8.32
C ALA A 360 -12.32 0.30 9.11
N LYS A 361 -11.60 1.15 8.42
CA LYS A 361 -10.78 2.21 9.05
C LYS A 361 -11.64 3.27 9.74
N LEU A 362 -12.70 3.78 9.11
CA LEU A 362 -13.61 4.75 9.72
C LEU A 362 -14.32 4.14 10.94
N LYS A 363 -14.83 2.92 10.81
CA LYS A 363 -15.53 2.19 11.88
C LYS A 363 -14.64 1.95 13.09
N SER A 364 -13.35 1.72 12.89
CA SER A 364 -12.40 1.55 14.00
C SER A 364 -12.24 2.81 14.85
N GLY A 365 -12.60 3.99 14.33
CA GLY A 365 -12.36 5.29 14.98
C GLY A 365 -10.89 5.62 15.20
N ALA A 366 -9.99 4.84 14.58
CA ALA A 366 -8.55 4.94 14.79
C ALA A 366 -7.91 6.12 14.06
N THR A 367 -8.58 6.67 13.05
CA THR A 367 -8.04 7.68 12.13
C THR A 367 -8.94 8.90 12.08
N GLY A 368 -8.34 10.11 12.02
CA GLY A 368 -9.03 11.38 11.85
C GLY A 368 -8.95 11.83 10.39
N TYR A 369 -9.69 11.16 9.50
CA TYR A 369 -9.88 11.68 8.14
C TYR A 369 -10.88 12.83 8.15
N ASP A 370 -10.60 13.86 7.35
CA ASP A 370 -11.46 15.03 7.20
C ASP A 370 -12.37 14.91 5.98
N ILE A 371 -11.90 14.21 4.94
CA ILE A 371 -12.62 13.94 3.69
C ILE A 371 -12.52 12.46 3.36
N VAL A 372 -13.64 11.88 2.90
CA VAL A 372 -13.72 10.56 2.24
C VAL A 372 -14.60 10.66 1.00
N ILE A 373 -14.34 9.86 -0.03
CA ILE A 373 -15.07 9.87 -1.31
C ILE A 373 -15.60 8.46 -1.62
N PRO A 374 -16.58 7.95 -0.88
CA PRO A 374 -17.16 6.64 -1.06
C PRO A 374 -18.20 6.59 -2.18
N SER A 375 -18.51 5.35 -2.62
CA SER A 375 -19.61 5.09 -3.53
C SER A 375 -20.98 5.06 -2.81
N ASP A 376 -22.03 5.22 -3.57
CA ASP A 376 -23.44 5.35 -3.20
C ASP A 376 -23.91 4.40 -2.08
N TYR A 377 -23.76 3.07 -2.25
CA TYR A 377 -24.18 2.09 -1.25
C TYR A 377 -23.41 2.21 0.08
N MET A 378 -22.17 2.63 0.00
CA MET A 378 -21.36 2.83 1.20
C MET A 378 -21.73 4.12 1.90
N ILE A 379 -22.12 5.17 1.16
CA ILE A 379 -22.68 6.39 1.72
C ILE A 379 -23.95 6.10 2.51
N GLU A 380 -24.88 5.30 1.95
CA GLU A 380 -26.07 4.85 2.69
C GLU A 380 -25.69 4.19 4.03
N ARG A 381 -24.66 3.34 4.02
CA ARG A 381 -24.19 2.65 5.21
C ARG A 381 -23.57 3.60 6.22
N LEU A 382 -22.65 4.46 5.78
CA LEU A 382 -21.97 5.46 6.64
C LEU A 382 -22.96 6.41 7.29
N LYS A 383 -23.96 6.88 6.53
CA LYS A 383 -25.05 7.72 7.02
C LYS A 383 -25.91 7.00 8.08
N LYS A 384 -26.32 5.77 7.78
CA LYS A 384 -27.12 4.94 8.70
C LYS A 384 -26.40 4.65 10.01
N GLU A 385 -25.08 4.49 9.98
CA GLU A 385 -24.26 4.20 11.16
C GLU A 385 -23.73 5.47 11.86
N GLY A 386 -24.03 6.67 11.34
CA GLY A 386 -23.59 7.94 11.90
C GLY A 386 -22.09 8.20 11.80
N LEU A 387 -21.46 7.64 10.78
CA LEU A 387 -20.01 7.77 10.53
C LEU A 387 -19.64 8.99 9.68
N ILE A 388 -20.61 9.63 9.03
CA ILE A 388 -20.48 10.91 8.32
C ILE A 388 -21.42 11.94 8.91
N GLN A 389 -21.08 13.22 8.79
CA GLN A 389 -21.83 14.34 9.33
C GLN A 389 -22.49 15.17 8.23
N PRO A 390 -23.58 15.92 8.52
CA PRO A 390 -24.21 16.82 7.56
C PRO A 390 -23.25 17.90 7.08
N LEU A 391 -23.35 18.26 5.81
CA LEU A 391 -22.65 19.39 5.21
C LEU A 391 -23.33 20.70 5.60
N ASN A 392 -22.53 21.69 5.93
CA ASN A 392 -23.01 23.07 6.06
C ASN A 392 -22.94 23.76 4.68
N LEU A 393 -24.06 23.79 3.97
CA LEU A 393 -24.14 24.36 2.62
C LEU A 393 -23.82 25.85 2.55
N ASP A 394 -24.00 26.61 3.65
CA ASP A 394 -23.59 28.01 3.71
C ASP A 394 -22.08 28.21 3.51
N LYS A 395 -21.29 27.16 3.79
CA LYS A 395 -19.84 27.10 3.57
C LYS A 395 -19.43 26.50 2.23
N ILE A 396 -20.39 26.02 1.47
CA ILE A 396 -20.19 25.39 0.16
C ILE A 396 -21.08 26.08 -0.89
N PRO A 397 -20.89 27.37 -1.18
CA PRO A 397 -21.71 28.07 -2.18
C PRO A 397 -21.65 27.41 -3.56
N ASN A 398 -20.55 26.73 -3.92
CA ASN A 398 -20.41 26.02 -5.17
C ASN A 398 -21.23 24.70 -5.22
N TYR A 399 -21.94 24.31 -4.14
CA TYR A 399 -22.87 23.18 -4.17
C TYR A 399 -23.96 23.35 -5.25
N GLU A 400 -24.32 24.58 -5.57
CA GLU A 400 -25.26 24.92 -6.63
C GLU A 400 -24.72 24.62 -8.05
N ASN A 401 -23.42 24.30 -8.21
CA ASN A 401 -22.86 23.87 -9.47
C ASN A 401 -23.18 22.41 -9.79
N ILE A 402 -23.55 21.61 -8.79
CA ILE A 402 -24.11 20.26 -9.03
C ILE A 402 -25.46 20.42 -9.73
N MET A 403 -25.67 19.67 -10.82
CA MET A 403 -26.93 19.69 -11.57
C MET A 403 -28.10 19.23 -10.68
N GLU A 404 -29.30 19.76 -10.92
CA GLU A 404 -30.44 19.61 -10.01
C GLU A 404 -30.85 18.14 -9.79
N GLU A 405 -30.79 17.33 -10.83
CA GLU A 405 -31.05 15.88 -10.84
C GLU A 405 -30.11 15.10 -9.92
N PHE A 406 -28.90 15.59 -9.67
CA PHE A 406 -27.91 14.94 -8.82
C PHE A 406 -27.82 15.48 -7.39
N ARG A 407 -28.64 16.48 -7.03
CA ARG A 407 -28.65 17.05 -5.66
C ARG A 407 -29.46 16.23 -4.65
N ASN A 408 -30.34 15.35 -5.13
CA ASN A 408 -31.20 14.52 -4.29
C ASN A 408 -31.06 13.04 -4.66
N PRO A 409 -29.83 12.47 -4.68
CA PRO A 409 -29.65 11.09 -5.02
C PRO A 409 -30.30 10.19 -3.96
N PHE A 410 -30.61 8.95 -4.33
CA PHE A 410 -31.30 8.01 -3.45
C PHE A 410 -30.62 7.79 -2.10
N TYR A 411 -29.29 7.87 -2.07
CA TYR A 411 -28.48 7.70 -0.86
C TYR A 411 -28.45 8.95 0.03
N ASP A 412 -28.86 10.11 -0.49
CA ASP A 412 -28.85 11.40 0.23
C ASP A 412 -30.05 12.30 -0.12
N ASN A 413 -31.26 11.74 -0.05
CA ASN A 413 -32.52 12.38 -0.43
C ASN A 413 -33.22 13.16 0.70
N GLY A 414 -32.55 13.38 1.86
CA GLY A 414 -33.09 14.11 2.99
C GLY A 414 -32.99 15.63 2.85
N GLU A 415 -33.58 16.40 3.81
CA GLU A 415 -33.43 17.85 3.89
C GLU A 415 -31.96 18.23 4.21
N GLU A 416 -31.34 17.53 5.16
CA GLU A 416 -29.93 17.66 5.46
C GLU A 416 -29.11 16.87 4.43
N LYS A 417 -28.10 17.52 3.83
CA LYS A 417 -27.18 16.93 2.88
C LYS A 417 -25.90 16.46 3.57
N TYR A 418 -25.48 15.24 3.26
CA TYR A 418 -24.27 14.62 3.79
C TYR A 418 -23.18 14.49 2.73
N THR A 419 -23.53 14.74 1.47
CA THR A 419 -22.68 14.44 0.32
C THR A 419 -22.65 15.59 -0.68
N ALA A 420 -21.51 15.75 -1.34
CA ALA A 420 -21.38 16.51 -2.57
C ALA A 420 -20.94 15.53 -3.67
N MET A 421 -21.84 15.26 -4.63
CA MET A 421 -21.56 14.30 -5.70
C MET A 421 -20.37 14.75 -6.52
N TYR A 422 -19.46 13.83 -6.77
CA TYR A 422 -18.17 14.08 -7.39
C TYR A 422 -18.11 13.56 -8.84
N THR A 423 -18.41 12.29 -9.01
CA THR A 423 -18.44 11.63 -10.32
C THR A 423 -19.54 10.56 -10.35
N TYR A 424 -19.90 10.14 -11.56
CA TYR A 424 -20.69 8.93 -11.78
C TYR A 424 -20.15 8.16 -12.99
N GLY A 425 -20.45 6.89 -13.05
CA GLY A 425 -19.99 6.04 -14.13
C GLY A 425 -20.67 4.68 -14.15
N VAL A 426 -20.29 3.88 -15.10
CA VAL A 426 -20.84 2.54 -15.29
C VAL A 426 -19.74 1.50 -15.39
N ILE A 427 -20.11 0.26 -15.06
CA ILE A 427 -19.28 -0.92 -15.30
C ILE A 427 -19.59 -1.45 -16.70
N GLY A 428 -18.61 -2.02 -17.37
CA GLY A 428 -18.82 -2.69 -18.64
C GLY A 428 -17.70 -3.67 -18.94
N ILE A 429 -17.49 -3.94 -20.21
CA ILE A 429 -16.44 -4.82 -20.68
C ILE A 429 -15.42 -4.03 -21.48
N VAL A 430 -14.19 -4.01 -20.98
CA VAL A 430 -12.99 -3.58 -21.69
C VAL A 430 -12.52 -4.72 -22.56
N TYR A 431 -12.23 -4.45 -23.83
CA TYR A 431 -11.76 -5.46 -24.78
C TYR A 431 -10.60 -4.97 -25.62
N ASN A 432 -9.76 -5.90 -26.07
CA ASN A 432 -8.68 -5.62 -27.03
C ASN A 432 -9.12 -6.03 -28.43
N LYS A 433 -9.31 -5.04 -29.32
CA LYS A 433 -9.79 -5.21 -30.71
C LYS A 433 -8.94 -6.17 -31.54
N ASP A 434 -7.61 -6.14 -31.33
CA ASP A 434 -6.66 -6.94 -32.09
C ASP A 434 -6.66 -8.43 -31.68
N ARG A 435 -7.28 -8.75 -30.54
CA ARG A 435 -7.28 -10.10 -29.96
C ARG A 435 -8.66 -10.74 -29.90
N LEU A 436 -9.72 -9.98 -30.15
CA LEU A 436 -11.06 -10.50 -30.28
C LEU A 436 -11.22 -11.28 -31.59
N LYS A 437 -12.13 -12.24 -31.59
CA LYS A 437 -12.61 -12.88 -32.79
C LYS A 437 -13.41 -11.88 -33.61
N PRO A 438 -13.32 -11.89 -34.96
CA PRO A 438 -14.05 -10.99 -35.81
C PRO A 438 -15.58 -11.03 -35.57
N GLU A 439 -16.14 -12.20 -35.27
CA GLU A 439 -17.57 -12.41 -34.98
C GLU A 439 -18.03 -11.74 -33.68
N ASP A 440 -17.18 -11.72 -32.67
CA ASP A 440 -17.49 -11.08 -31.38
C ASP A 440 -17.32 -9.55 -31.48
N LEU A 441 -16.30 -9.08 -32.21
CA LEU A 441 -16.15 -7.66 -32.52
C LEU A 441 -17.37 -7.13 -33.29
N GLU A 442 -17.90 -7.88 -34.27
CA GLU A 442 -19.10 -7.51 -35.03
C GLU A 442 -20.34 -7.42 -34.12
N LYS A 443 -20.49 -8.34 -33.12
CA LYS A 443 -21.58 -8.24 -32.14
C LYS A 443 -21.47 -6.98 -31.27
N ILE A 444 -20.26 -6.66 -30.82
CA ILE A 444 -20.01 -5.44 -30.04
C ILE A 444 -20.37 -4.19 -30.85
N GLU A 445 -19.89 -4.09 -32.10
CA GLU A 445 -20.17 -2.96 -33.00
C GLU A 445 -21.67 -2.80 -33.31
N LYS A 446 -22.43 -3.90 -33.30
CA LYS A 446 -23.89 -3.89 -33.48
C LYS A 446 -24.64 -3.58 -32.18
N GLY A 447 -23.97 -3.51 -31.03
CA GLY A 447 -24.60 -3.35 -29.72
C GLY A 447 -25.41 -4.58 -29.28
N GLU A 448 -25.06 -5.76 -29.77
CA GLU A 448 -25.71 -7.04 -29.46
C GLU A 448 -24.95 -7.88 -28.41
N ALA A 449 -23.74 -7.45 -28.01
CA ALA A 449 -22.93 -8.15 -27.02
C ALA A 449 -23.40 -7.89 -25.59
N GLY A 450 -23.48 -8.96 -24.81
CA GLY A 450 -23.81 -8.91 -23.38
C GLY A 450 -22.61 -9.33 -22.53
N TRP A 451 -22.89 -9.83 -21.33
CA TRP A 451 -21.89 -10.32 -20.39
C TRP A 451 -21.30 -11.68 -20.76
N GLU A 452 -21.92 -12.42 -21.70
CA GLU A 452 -21.57 -13.81 -22.05
C GLU A 452 -20.14 -13.98 -22.53
N LEU A 453 -19.50 -12.94 -23.12
CA LEU A 453 -18.10 -13.00 -23.56
C LEU A 453 -17.12 -13.29 -22.40
N LEU A 454 -17.46 -12.95 -21.18
CA LEU A 454 -16.64 -13.28 -20.00
C LEU A 454 -16.74 -14.75 -19.58
N TRP A 455 -17.59 -15.54 -20.22
CA TRP A 455 -17.75 -16.99 -20.03
C TRP A 455 -17.39 -17.81 -21.27
N ASP A 456 -16.84 -17.16 -22.33
CA ASP A 456 -16.43 -17.86 -23.53
C ASP A 456 -15.10 -18.59 -23.32
N GLU A 457 -15.10 -19.91 -23.54
CA GLU A 457 -13.91 -20.78 -23.38
C GLU A 457 -12.76 -20.41 -24.33
N ASP A 458 -13.04 -19.76 -25.45
CA ASP A 458 -12.04 -19.36 -26.43
C ASP A 458 -11.12 -18.25 -25.90
N TYR A 459 -11.57 -17.49 -24.87
CA TYR A 459 -10.78 -16.47 -24.17
C TYR A 459 -10.19 -16.99 -22.85
N LYS A 460 -10.15 -18.28 -22.63
CA LYS A 460 -9.57 -18.89 -21.41
C LYS A 460 -8.15 -18.42 -21.13
N GLY A 461 -7.94 -17.94 -19.92
CA GLY A 461 -6.66 -17.38 -19.46
C GLY A 461 -6.35 -16.00 -20.03
N GLN A 462 -7.34 -15.32 -20.62
CA GLN A 462 -7.26 -13.97 -21.17
C GLN A 462 -8.35 -13.03 -20.64
N ILE A 463 -9.09 -13.48 -19.62
CA ILE A 463 -10.19 -12.73 -18.99
C ILE A 463 -9.73 -12.22 -17.65
N LEU A 464 -9.97 -10.94 -17.37
CA LEU A 464 -9.79 -10.32 -16.07
C LEU A 464 -11.14 -10.09 -15.42
N GLN A 465 -11.21 -10.32 -14.10
CA GLN A 465 -12.42 -10.12 -13.31
C GLN A 465 -12.10 -9.26 -12.08
N PHE A 466 -13.09 -8.55 -11.56
CA PHE A 466 -12.95 -7.75 -10.34
C PHE A 466 -12.43 -8.55 -9.14
N ASN A 467 -11.52 -7.96 -8.38
CA ASN A 467 -11.04 -8.49 -7.10
C ASN A 467 -11.82 -7.91 -5.91
N ASN A 468 -13.08 -7.62 -6.09
CA ASN A 468 -14.01 -7.31 -5.01
C ASN A 468 -15.28 -8.16 -5.14
N SER A 469 -15.93 -8.43 -4.01
CA SER A 469 -17.05 -9.36 -3.94
C SER A 469 -18.29 -8.83 -4.65
N ARG A 470 -18.52 -7.52 -4.57
CA ARG A 470 -19.77 -6.90 -5.04
C ARG A 470 -19.81 -6.82 -6.56
N ASP A 471 -18.75 -6.27 -7.17
CA ASP A 471 -18.70 -6.11 -8.62
C ASP A 471 -18.55 -7.45 -9.34
N ALA A 472 -17.70 -8.35 -8.82
CA ALA A 472 -17.58 -9.69 -9.39
C ALA A 472 -18.92 -10.44 -9.36
N MET A 473 -19.64 -10.43 -8.24
CA MET A 473 -20.94 -11.05 -8.14
C MET A 473 -21.97 -10.32 -9.02
N GLY A 474 -21.88 -8.99 -9.09
CA GLY A 474 -22.72 -8.15 -9.94
C GLY A 474 -22.66 -8.56 -11.41
N THR A 475 -21.47 -8.82 -11.98
CA THR A 475 -21.33 -9.26 -13.38
C THR A 475 -22.13 -10.54 -13.66
N ALA A 476 -22.08 -11.53 -12.74
CA ALA A 476 -22.86 -12.76 -12.88
C ALA A 476 -24.36 -12.51 -12.72
N MET A 477 -24.76 -11.66 -11.78
CA MET A 477 -26.17 -11.34 -11.55
C MET A 477 -26.79 -10.61 -12.74
N TYR A 478 -26.10 -9.61 -13.29
CA TYR A 478 -26.53 -8.89 -14.49
C TYR A 478 -26.64 -9.83 -15.70
N SER A 479 -25.68 -10.75 -15.88
CA SER A 479 -25.72 -11.72 -16.97
C SER A 479 -26.94 -12.68 -16.88
N LEU A 480 -27.46 -12.87 -15.69
CA LEU A 480 -28.63 -13.73 -15.40
C LEU A 480 -29.93 -12.94 -15.26
N GLY A 481 -29.91 -11.61 -15.38
CA GLY A 481 -31.06 -10.75 -15.13
C GLY A 481 -31.53 -10.75 -13.68
N ILE A 482 -30.66 -11.05 -12.72
CA ILE A 482 -30.95 -11.08 -11.28
C ILE A 482 -30.67 -9.69 -10.69
N SER A 483 -31.59 -9.20 -9.83
CA SER A 483 -31.39 -7.92 -9.14
C SER A 483 -30.31 -8.00 -8.07
N VAL A 484 -29.28 -7.16 -8.19
CA VAL A 484 -28.17 -7.07 -7.21
C VAL A 484 -28.60 -6.62 -5.81
N ASN A 485 -29.76 -5.98 -5.69
CA ASN A 485 -30.26 -5.39 -4.44
C ASN A 485 -31.31 -6.26 -3.74
N TYR A 486 -32.14 -6.94 -4.53
CA TYR A 486 -33.35 -7.64 -4.01
C TYR A 486 -33.28 -9.15 -4.14
N ALA A 487 -32.19 -9.71 -4.68
CA ALA A 487 -31.97 -11.13 -4.85
C ALA A 487 -32.22 -11.94 -3.56
N THR A 488 -32.81 -13.09 -3.71
CA THR A 488 -32.95 -14.12 -2.68
C THR A 488 -31.62 -14.84 -2.44
N GLU A 489 -31.52 -15.60 -1.35
CA GLU A 489 -30.36 -16.43 -1.09
C GLU A 489 -30.11 -17.47 -2.19
N GLU A 490 -31.17 -18.02 -2.76
CA GLU A 490 -31.09 -18.97 -3.86
C GLU A 490 -30.54 -18.32 -5.13
N GLU A 491 -30.97 -17.10 -5.45
CA GLU A 491 -30.46 -16.33 -6.58
C GLU A 491 -28.97 -15.92 -6.38
N TRP A 492 -28.57 -15.60 -5.16
CA TRP A 492 -27.16 -15.39 -4.83
C TRP A 492 -26.33 -16.65 -5.06
N GLN A 493 -26.88 -17.82 -4.70
CA GLN A 493 -26.20 -19.09 -4.94
C GLN A 493 -26.08 -19.41 -6.44
N ILE A 494 -27.11 -19.09 -7.25
CA ILE A 494 -27.06 -19.24 -8.71
C ILE A 494 -25.96 -18.35 -9.31
N ALA A 495 -25.89 -17.10 -8.91
CA ALA A 495 -24.84 -16.18 -9.35
C ALA A 495 -23.43 -16.65 -8.94
N PHE A 496 -23.29 -17.21 -7.73
CA PHE A 496 -22.04 -17.81 -7.27
C PHE A 496 -21.60 -19.00 -8.15
N GLU A 497 -22.53 -19.94 -8.47
CA GLU A 497 -22.20 -21.05 -9.36
C GLU A 497 -21.81 -20.56 -10.76
N LYS A 498 -22.43 -19.50 -11.25
CA LYS A 498 -22.04 -18.84 -12.51
C LYS A 498 -20.61 -18.29 -12.48
N LEU A 499 -20.20 -17.64 -11.39
CA LEU A 499 -18.79 -17.22 -11.21
C LEU A 499 -17.83 -18.39 -11.05
N ARG A 500 -18.29 -19.47 -10.44
CA ARG A 500 -17.52 -20.70 -10.29
C ARG A 500 -17.25 -21.38 -11.65
N GLU A 501 -18.20 -21.33 -12.57
CA GLU A 501 -18.02 -21.73 -13.96
C GLU A 501 -16.99 -20.85 -14.69
N GLN A 502 -16.99 -19.53 -14.44
CA GLN A 502 -16.05 -18.58 -15.03
C GLN A 502 -14.62 -18.76 -14.52
N LYS A 503 -14.46 -19.14 -13.25
CA LYS A 503 -13.15 -19.15 -12.57
C LYS A 503 -12.04 -19.86 -13.35
N PRO A 504 -12.23 -21.02 -14.01
CA PRO A 504 -11.19 -21.66 -14.82
C PRO A 504 -10.79 -20.90 -16.08
N LEU A 505 -11.58 -19.91 -16.50
CA LEU A 505 -11.36 -19.08 -17.68
C LEU A 505 -10.59 -17.81 -17.33
N VAL A 506 -10.72 -17.34 -16.08
CA VAL A 506 -10.13 -16.09 -15.59
C VAL A 506 -8.61 -16.22 -15.50
N GLN A 507 -7.89 -15.24 -16.06
CA GLN A 507 -6.44 -15.09 -15.92
C GLN A 507 -6.09 -14.63 -14.51
N SER A 508 -6.75 -13.58 -14.04
CA SER A 508 -6.58 -13.06 -12.68
C SER A 508 -7.78 -12.20 -12.26
N TYR A 509 -7.94 -12.10 -10.93
CA TYR A 509 -8.81 -11.11 -10.31
C TYR A 509 -8.00 -9.86 -10.05
N VAL A 510 -8.48 -8.69 -10.50
CA VAL A 510 -7.75 -7.42 -10.50
C VAL A 510 -8.59 -6.27 -9.92
N MET A 511 -7.91 -5.28 -9.44
CA MET A 511 -8.37 -3.90 -9.30
C MET A 511 -7.45 -3.04 -10.18
N ASP A 512 -6.72 -2.08 -9.64
CA ASP A 512 -5.84 -1.21 -10.43
C ASP A 512 -4.72 -1.95 -11.20
N GLU A 513 -4.48 -3.25 -10.91
CA GLU A 513 -3.56 -4.09 -11.71
C GLU A 513 -4.03 -4.29 -13.16
N ILE A 514 -5.30 -3.96 -13.47
CA ILE A 514 -5.86 -4.04 -14.83
C ILE A 514 -5.10 -3.13 -15.80
N PHE A 515 -4.70 -1.93 -15.38
CA PHE A 515 -3.97 -0.98 -16.22
C PHE A 515 -2.77 -1.65 -16.89
N ASN A 516 -1.88 -2.23 -16.09
CA ASN A 516 -0.69 -2.90 -16.62
C ASN A 516 -1.02 -4.07 -17.55
N LYS A 517 -2.08 -4.83 -17.27
CA LYS A 517 -2.43 -6.04 -18.03
C LYS A 517 -3.12 -5.75 -19.34
N MET A 518 -4.03 -4.78 -19.38
CA MET A 518 -4.73 -4.41 -20.59
C MET A 518 -3.84 -3.54 -21.51
N GLU A 519 -3.10 -2.60 -20.95
CA GLU A 519 -2.16 -1.74 -21.68
C GLU A 519 -1.06 -2.55 -22.36
N SER A 520 -0.50 -3.56 -21.68
CA SER A 520 0.50 -4.46 -22.26
C SER A 520 -0.08 -5.51 -23.23
N GLY A 521 -1.40 -5.61 -23.33
CA GLY A 521 -2.08 -6.61 -24.14
C GLY A 521 -1.97 -8.04 -23.59
N GLU A 522 -1.70 -8.22 -22.29
CA GLU A 522 -1.67 -9.55 -21.65
C GLU A 522 -3.05 -10.21 -21.60
N ALA A 523 -4.11 -9.42 -21.49
CA ALA A 523 -5.49 -9.91 -21.47
C ALA A 523 -6.27 -9.41 -22.70
N THR A 524 -7.39 -10.09 -22.97
CA THR A 524 -8.27 -9.78 -24.12
C THR A 524 -9.57 -9.13 -23.67
N LEU A 525 -10.13 -9.56 -22.53
CA LEU A 525 -11.40 -9.12 -21.96
C LEU A 525 -11.24 -8.80 -20.48
N ALA A 526 -11.92 -7.77 -20.03
CA ALA A 526 -11.99 -7.43 -18.61
C ALA A 526 -13.36 -6.84 -18.25
N ALA A 527 -13.94 -7.27 -17.13
CA ALA A 527 -15.01 -6.51 -16.50
C ALA A 527 -14.38 -5.35 -15.75
N TYR A 528 -14.72 -4.09 -16.11
CA TYR A 528 -14.15 -2.93 -15.43
C TYR A 528 -14.97 -1.64 -15.65
N TYR A 529 -14.46 -0.54 -15.10
CA TYR A 529 -15.12 0.76 -15.13
C TYR A 529 -14.83 1.52 -16.45
N ALA A 530 -15.82 2.26 -16.93
CA ALA A 530 -15.77 2.96 -18.21
C ALA A 530 -14.64 4.01 -18.28
N GLY A 531 -14.53 4.89 -17.26
CA GLY A 531 -13.53 5.95 -17.23
C GLY A 531 -12.11 5.41 -17.25
N ASP A 532 -11.82 4.38 -16.49
CA ASP A 532 -10.50 3.74 -16.48
C ASP A 532 -10.14 3.13 -17.84
N CYS A 533 -11.12 2.65 -18.59
CA CYS A 533 -10.88 2.17 -19.95
C CYS A 533 -10.39 3.31 -20.85
N MET A 534 -11.00 4.49 -20.77
CA MET A 534 -10.58 5.65 -21.57
C MET A 534 -9.12 6.01 -21.27
N THR A 535 -8.73 6.07 -20.01
CA THR A 535 -7.33 6.29 -19.61
C THR A 535 -6.38 5.22 -20.19
N MET A 536 -6.80 3.94 -20.22
CA MET A 536 -5.98 2.86 -20.78
C MET A 536 -5.86 2.97 -22.33
N THR A 537 -6.87 3.52 -23.04
CA THR A 537 -6.83 3.68 -24.50
C THR A 537 -5.75 4.65 -24.96
N GLU A 538 -5.37 5.63 -24.15
CA GLU A 538 -4.26 6.54 -24.45
C GLU A 538 -2.93 5.80 -24.66
N ILE A 539 -2.72 4.71 -23.91
CA ILE A 539 -1.50 3.90 -23.99
C ILE A 539 -1.66 2.77 -25.01
N ASN A 540 -2.83 2.14 -25.06
CA ASN A 540 -3.13 1.07 -25.99
C ASN A 540 -4.41 1.38 -26.78
N PRO A 541 -4.28 2.03 -27.96
CA PRO A 541 -5.43 2.40 -28.79
C PRO A 541 -6.24 1.21 -29.34
N SER A 542 -5.72 -0.02 -29.20
CA SER A 542 -6.46 -1.24 -29.55
C SER A 542 -7.54 -1.61 -28.51
N LEU A 543 -7.57 -0.93 -27.37
CA LEU A 543 -8.61 -1.15 -26.37
C LEU A 543 -9.92 -0.48 -26.79
N GLY A 544 -11.02 -1.02 -26.30
CA GLY A 544 -12.35 -0.47 -26.46
C GLY A 544 -13.23 -0.87 -25.28
N PHE A 545 -14.38 -0.23 -25.18
CA PHE A 545 -15.36 -0.45 -24.13
C PHE A 545 -16.74 -0.67 -24.72
N TYR A 546 -17.57 -1.51 -24.09
CA TYR A 546 -18.97 -1.57 -24.40
C TYR A 546 -19.84 -1.78 -23.18
N TYR A 547 -21.06 -1.28 -23.23
CA TYR A 547 -22.11 -1.49 -22.22
C TYR A 547 -22.81 -2.82 -22.49
N PRO A 548 -22.70 -3.84 -21.60
CA PRO A 548 -23.39 -5.09 -21.80
C PRO A 548 -24.90 -4.91 -21.77
N LYS A 549 -25.60 -5.48 -22.75
CA LYS A 549 -27.06 -5.42 -22.87
C LYS A 549 -27.69 -6.76 -22.47
N ASN A 550 -28.91 -6.68 -21.98
CA ASN A 550 -29.74 -7.87 -21.71
C ASN A 550 -30.37 -8.40 -23.02
N GLU A 551 -31.10 -9.51 -22.92
CA GLU A 551 -31.80 -10.12 -24.07
C GLU A 551 -32.85 -9.20 -24.75
N LYS A 552 -33.27 -8.12 -24.08
CA LYS A 552 -34.18 -7.11 -24.62
C LYS A 552 -33.46 -5.96 -25.33
N GLY A 553 -32.14 -5.94 -25.35
CA GLY A 553 -31.34 -4.87 -25.89
C GLY A 553 -31.21 -3.64 -24.97
N GLU A 554 -31.59 -3.75 -23.69
CA GLU A 554 -31.46 -2.70 -22.68
C GLU A 554 -30.11 -2.82 -22.00
N ILE A 555 -29.48 -1.68 -21.63
CA ILE A 555 -28.25 -1.67 -20.83
C ILE A 555 -28.51 -2.37 -19.48
N SER A 556 -27.71 -3.37 -19.17
CA SER A 556 -27.85 -4.20 -17.96
C SER A 556 -26.52 -4.29 -17.22
N THR A 557 -26.19 -3.23 -16.51
CA THR A 557 -24.94 -3.12 -15.77
C THR A 557 -25.08 -2.18 -14.58
N ASN A 558 -24.10 -2.21 -13.67
CA ASN A 558 -24.06 -1.27 -12.55
C ASN A 558 -23.79 0.16 -13.04
N ILE A 559 -24.55 1.09 -12.48
CA ILE A 559 -24.22 2.50 -12.43
C ILE A 559 -23.84 2.86 -10.99
N PHE A 560 -22.82 3.66 -10.81
CA PHE A 560 -22.37 4.10 -9.48
C PHE A 560 -22.22 5.62 -9.44
N ALA A 561 -22.32 6.17 -8.24
CA ALA A 561 -22.03 7.55 -7.95
C ALA A 561 -21.09 7.63 -6.74
N ASP A 562 -20.01 8.40 -6.90
CA ASP A 562 -19.09 8.68 -5.82
C ASP A 562 -19.27 10.12 -5.35
N ALA A 563 -19.26 10.32 -4.02
CA ALA A 563 -19.49 11.64 -3.47
C ALA A 563 -18.55 11.97 -2.31
N ILE A 564 -18.22 13.24 -2.19
CA ILE A 564 -17.35 13.77 -1.15
C ILE A 564 -18.16 13.90 0.15
N CYS A 565 -17.65 13.29 1.22
CA CYS A 565 -18.26 13.27 2.55
C CYS A 565 -17.28 13.73 3.62
N ILE A 566 -17.81 14.25 4.73
CA ILE A 566 -17.03 14.61 5.93
C ILE A 566 -17.33 13.57 7.01
N PRO A 567 -16.34 12.78 7.48
CA PRO A 567 -16.52 11.88 8.61
C PRO A 567 -16.90 12.61 9.91
N THR A 568 -17.65 11.95 10.77
CA THR A 568 -18.11 12.52 12.05
C THR A 568 -16.94 12.87 12.99
N ASN A 569 -15.81 12.16 12.88
CA ASN A 569 -14.60 12.38 13.67
C ASN A 569 -13.56 13.27 12.96
N ALA A 570 -13.93 14.00 11.90
CA ALA A 570 -13.04 14.94 11.22
C ALA A 570 -12.42 15.94 12.20
N GLU A 571 -11.12 16.17 12.08
CA GLU A 571 -10.37 17.07 12.95
C GLU A 571 -10.53 18.54 12.52
N ASN A 572 -10.64 18.78 11.20
CA ASN A 572 -10.74 20.09 10.59
C ASN A 572 -11.97 20.22 9.65
N PRO A 573 -13.21 20.11 10.16
CA PRO A 573 -14.40 20.16 9.31
C PRO A 573 -14.56 21.49 8.56
N GLU A 574 -14.05 22.60 9.09
CA GLU A 574 -14.05 23.90 8.39
C GLU A 574 -13.21 23.86 7.11
N LEU A 575 -11.99 23.30 7.23
CA LEU A 575 -11.09 23.15 6.08
C LEU A 575 -11.65 22.13 5.08
N ALA A 576 -12.35 21.09 5.58
CA ALA A 576 -13.04 20.11 4.76
C ALA A 576 -14.15 20.73 3.91
N HIS A 577 -14.98 21.61 4.49
CA HIS A 577 -16.00 22.34 3.72
C HIS A 577 -15.37 23.26 2.65
N ALA A 578 -14.27 23.94 2.98
CA ALA A 578 -13.54 24.75 2.01
C ALA A 578 -12.97 23.91 0.87
N TYR A 579 -12.48 22.69 1.17
CA TYR A 579 -12.01 21.77 0.14
C TYR A 579 -13.13 21.31 -0.78
N ILE A 580 -14.29 20.92 -0.23
CA ILE A 580 -15.47 20.56 -1.03
C ILE A 580 -15.89 21.73 -1.92
N ASN A 581 -15.94 22.93 -1.36
CA ASN A 581 -16.31 24.12 -2.13
C ASN A 581 -15.34 24.40 -3.27
N TYR A 582 -14.03 24.21 -3.03
CA TYR A 582 -13.01 24.34 -4.06
C TYR A 582 -13.15 23.28 -5.15
N MET A 583 -13.33 22.01 -4.79
CA MET A 583 -13.51 20.91 -5.73
C MET A 583 -14.71 21.08 -6.68
N LEU A 584 -15.74 21.80 -6.23
CA LEU A 584 -16.93 22.10 -7.03
C LEU A 584 -16.81 23.39 -7.86
N SER A 585 -15.71 24.13 -7.77
CA SER A 585 -15.44 25.27 -8.64
C SER A 585 -14.95 24.81 -10.02
N GLU A 586 -15.00 25.69 -11.01
CA GLU A 586 -14.80 25.35 -12.42
C GLU A 586 -13.43 24.71 -12.69
N GLU A 587 -12.34 25.40 -12.33
CA GLU A 587 -10.97 24.98 -12.66
C GLU A 587 -10.64 23.57 -12.16
N PRO A 588 -10.77 23.24 -10.83
CA PRO A 588 -10.48 21.90 -10.35
C PRO A 588 -11.50 20.86 -10.83
N ALA A 589 -12.78 21.24 -11.00
CA ALA A 589 -13.79 20.30 -11.46
C ALA A 589 -13.53 19.85 -12.92
N VAL A 590 -13.15 20.79 -13.80
CA VAL A 590 -12.76 20.50 -15.18
C VAL A 590 -11.50 19.66 -15.20
N ALA A 591 -10.44 20.07 -14.48
CA ALA A 591 -9.18 19.33 -14.45
C ALA A 591 -9.35 17.90 -13.95
N ASN A 592 -10.20 17.69 -12.94
CA ASN A 592 -10.48 16.35 -12.45
C ASN A 592 -11.28 15.53 -13.49
N ALA A 593 -12.25 16.11 -14.17
CA ALA A 593 -13.05 15.41 -15.18
C ALA A 593 -12.20 15.02 -16.39
N GLU A 594 -11.30 15.90 -16.85
CA GLU A 594 -10.33 15.60 -17.91
C GLU A 594 -9.38 14.47 -17.55
N TYR A 595 -8.91 14.46 -16.29
CA TYR A 595 -7.99 13.45 -15.81
C TYR A 595 -8.64 12.08 -15.58
N LEU A 596 -9.89 12.07 -15.11
CA LEU A 596 -10.59 10.85 -14.70
C LEU A 596 -11.34 10.15 -15.82
N TYR A 597 -11.75 10.87 -16.85
CA TYR A 597 -12.65 10.37 -17.91
C TYR A 597 -13.99 9.82 -17.39
N TYR A 598 -14.40 10.22 -16.17
CA TYR A 598 -15.72 9.91 -15.62
C TYR A 598 -16.67 11.09 -15.80
N ALA A 599 -17.95 10.77 -15.98
CA ALA A 599 -18.96 11.79 -16.09
C ALA A 599 -19.06 12.64 -14.82
N SER A 600 -19.09 13.96 -15.01
CA SER A 600 -19.19 14.91 -13.90
C SER A 600 -20.63 15.38 -13.71
N PRO A 601 -21.14 15.40 -12.48
CA PRO A 601 -22.45 15.98 -12.16
C PRO A 601 -22.40 17.52 -12.10
N ASN A 602 -21.25 18.15 -12.39
CA ASN A 602 -21.05 19.58 -12.29
C ASN A 602 -21.40 20.29 -13.60
N LYS A 603 -22.39 21.17 -13.57
CA LYS A 603 -22.83 21.92 -14.76
C LYS A 603 -21.73 22.80 -15.39
N LEU A 604 -20.72 23.22 -14.61
CA LEU A 604 -19.61 24.02 -15.13
C LEU A 604 -18.70 23.17 -16.00
N VAL A 605 -18.55 21.87 -15.71
CA VAL A 605 -17.81 20.92 -16.52
C VAL A 605 -18.57 20.60 -17.81
N VAL A 606 -19.82 20.17 -17.69
CA VAL A 606 -20.65 19.76 -18.82
C VAL A 606 -20.84 20.88 -19.85
N ASN A 607 -20.87 22.13 -19.40
CA ASN A 607 -21.01 23.30 -20.26
C ASN A 607 -19.68 23.94 -20.68
N ASN A 608 -18.53 23.39 -20.26
CA ASN A 608 -17.23 23.94 -20.61
C ASN A 608 -16.83 23.53 -22.03
N GLU A 609 -16.70 24.49 -22.93
CA GLU A 609 -16.34 24.23 -24.32
C GLU A 609 -14.90 23.72 -24.47
N GLY A 610 -13.96 24.18 -23.61
CA GLY A 610 -12.57 23.71 -23.61
C GLY A 610 -12.50 22.22 -23.25
N TYR A 611 -13.28 21.79 -22.23
CA TYR A 611 -13.40 20.38 -21.87
C TYR A 611 -13.90 19.51 -23.02
N LYS A 612 -14.95 19.95 -23.72
CA LYS A 612 -15.46 19.25 -24.89
C LYS A 612 -14.45 19.17 -26.03
N GLU A 613 -13.74 20.27 -26.29
CA GLU A 613 -12.69 20.31 -27.32
C GLU A 613 -11.51 19.37 -26.96
N THR A 614 -11.13 19.31 -25.69
CA THR A 614 -10.04 18.43 -25.22
C THR A 614 -10.41 16.95 -25.37
N LEU A 615 -11.63 16.57 -24.99
CA LEU A 615 -12.08 15.19 -25.09
C LEU A 615 -12.43 14.76 -26.53
N GLY A 616 -12.89 15.70 -27.38
CA GLY A 616 -13.28 15.38 -28.75
C GLY A 616 -14.35 14.28 -28.82
N ASP A 617 -14.07 13.20 -29.54
CA ASP A 617 -14.99 12.06 -29.70
C ASP A 617 -15.24 11.31 -28.35
N ASP A 618 -14.32 11.37 -27.40
CA ASP A 618 -14.47 10.72 -26.09
C ASP A 618 -15.56 11.36 -25.24
N TYR A 619 -15.87 12.65 -25.48
CA TYR A 619 -16.99 13.31 -24.82
C TYR A 619 -18.32 12.60 -25.06
N ASP A 620 -18.59 12.20 -26.32
CA ASP A 620 -19.81 11.48 -26.69
C ASP A 620 -19.85 10.05 -26.12
N VAL A 621 -18.71 9.49 -25.77
CA VAL A 621 -18.63 8.18 -25.08
C VAL A 621 -18.93 8.33 -23.58
N ILE A 622 -18.38 9.37 -22.93
CA ILE A 622 -18.58 9.63 -21.51
C ILE A 622 -20.02 10.06 -21.22
N TYR A 623 -20.60 10.91 -22.08
CA TYR A 623 -21.97 11.42 -21.99
C TYR A 623 -22.84 10.82 -23.10
N ASP A 624 -22.80 9.47 -23.22
CA ASP A 624 -23.58 8.74 -24.21
C ASP A 624 -25.06 9.04 -24.07
N SER A 625 -25.73 9.37 -25.16
CA SER A 625 -27.12 9.83 -25.14
C SER A 625 -28.12 8.74 -24.71
N GLU A 626 -27.85 7.46 -24.97
CA GLU A 626 -28.65 6.34 -24.49
C GLU A 626 -28.49 6.18 -22.97
N LEU A 627 -27.23 6.31 -22.47
CA LEU A 627 -26.91 6.29 -21.05
C LEU A 627 -27.58 7.47 -20.33
N GLU A 628 -27.36 8.69 -20.82
CA GLU A 628 -27.93 9.92 -20.22
C GLU A 628 -29.47 9.87 -20.13
N SER A 629 -30.14 9.40 -21.20
CA SER A 629 -31.59 9.24 -21.19
C SER A 629 -32.10 8.16 -20.24
N SER A 630 -31.24 7.28 -19.79
CA SER A 630 -31.55 6.13 -18.92
C SER A 630 -31.10 6.32 -17.49
N LEU A 631 -30.43 7.41 -17.13
CA LEU A 631 -29.78 7.60 -15.81
C LEU A 631 -30.73 7.39 -14.63
N GLU A 632 -31.91 8.02 -14.63
CA GLU A 632 -32.89 7.87 -13.55
C GLU A 632 -33.28 6.41 -13.36
N TYR A 633 -33.60 5.70 -14.47
CA TYR A 633 -33.93 4.30 -14.45
C TYR A 633 -32.77 3.42 -13.96
N MET A 634 -31.54 3.72 -14.37
CA MET A 634 -30.36 2.97 -13.97
C MET A 634 -30.03 3.17 -12.51
N PHE A 635 -30.07 4.40 -12.00
CA PHE A 635 -29.86 4.67 -10.57
C PHE A 635 -30.94 4.03 -9.70
N GLU A 636 -32.18 3.94 -10.16
CA GLU A 636 -33.25 3.26 -9.43
C GLU A 636 -33.07 1.75 -9.38
N ASN A 637 -32.65 1.13 -10.49
CA ASN A 637 -32.70 -0.33 -10.67
C ASN A 637 -31.35 -1.03 -10.57
N PHE A 638 -30.24 -0.37 -10.96
CA PHE A 638 -28.94 -0.99 -11.11
C PHE A 638 -27.86 -0.43 -10.17
N ALA A 639 -28.05 0.76 -9.59
CA ALA A 639 -27.13 1.24 -8.55
C ALA A 639 -27.18 0.32 -7.32
N TYR A 640 -26.01 0.11 -6.73
CA TYR A 640 -25.94 -0.71 -5.51
C TYR A 640 -26.62 -0.02 -4.33
N ARG A 641 -27.26 -0.79 -3.47
CA ARG A 641 -27.85 -0.38 -2.20
C ARG A 641 -27.07 -0.95 -1.03
N ASN A 642 -27.19 -0.32 0.12
CA ASN A 642 -26.67 -0.90 1.35
C ASN A 642 -27.38 -2.21 1.67
N LEU A 643 -26.70 -3.33 1.49
CA LEU A 643 -27.25 -4.65 1.79
C LEU A 643 -27.46 -4.84 3.30
N PRO A 644 -28.53 -5.55 3.71
CA PRO A 644 -28.66 -6.03 5.09
C PRO A 644 -27.43 -6.87 5.50
N ASP A 645 -27.08 -6.83 6.79
CA ASP A 645 -25.88 -7.50 7.29
C ASP A 645 -25.85 -9.01 6.96
N GLU A 646 -27.00 -9.70 7.00
CA GLU A 646 -27.12 -11.12 6.63
C GLU A 646 -26.70 -11.36 5.18
N LYS A 647 -27.18 -10.52 4.25
CA LYS A 647 -26.83 -10.61 2.83
C LYS A 647 -25.36 -10.26 2.58
N LEU A 648 -24.84 -9.27 3.30
CA LEU A 648 -23.43 -8.90 3.22
C LEU A 648 -22.53 -10.03 3.72
N HIS A 649 -22.92 -10.70 4.82
CA HIS A 649 -22.21 -11.89 5.31
C HIS A 649 -22.25 -13.04 4.31
N LEU A 650 -23.41 -13.27 3.67
CA LEU A 650 -23.54 -14.27 2.62
C LEU A 650 -22.64 -13.96 1.44
N LEU A 651 -22.67 -12.74 0.92
CA LEU A 651 -21.84 -12.28 -0.18
C LEU A 651 -20.35 -12.52 0.11
N ASN A 652 -19.88 -12.10 1.28
CA ASN A 652 -18.49 -12.28 1.67
C ASN A 652 -18.11 -13.75 1.83
N ALA A 653 -19.00 -14.58 2.40
CA ALA A 653 -18.75 -16.02 2.54
C ALA A 653 -18.69 -16.74 1.18
N LEU A 654 -19.56 -16.39 0.24
CA LEU A 654 -19.53 -16.91 -1.12
C LEU A 654 -18.25 -16.49 -1.85
N TRP A 655 -17.84 -15.22 -1.69
CA TRP A 655 -16.62 -14.69 -2.29
C TRP A 655 -15.36 -15.38 -1.75
N GLU A 656 -15.25 -15.53 -0.44
CA GLU A 656 -14.12 -16.27 0.16
C GLU A 656 -14.10 -17.73 -0.29
N THR A 657 -15.29 -18.36 -0.42
CA THR A 657 -15.40 -19.71 -0.95
C THR A 657 -14.92 -19.79 -2.39
N LEU A 658 -15.31 -18.82 -3.23
CA LEU A 658 -14.86 -18.74 -4.61
C LEU A 658 -13.34 -18.63 -4.71
N LYS A 659 -12.72 -17.79 -3.88
CA LYS A 659 -11.25 -17.61 -3.87
C LYS A 659 -10.50 -18.88 -3.46
N VAL A 660 -10.99 -19.59 -2.46
CA VAL A 660 -10.35 -20.80 -1.90
C VAL A 660 -10.63 -22.05 -2.75
N ASP A 661 -11.74 -22.09 -3.49
CA ASP A 661 -12.10 -23.25 -4.31
C ASP A 661 -11.07 -23.50 -5.39
N SER A 662 -10.25 -24.52 -5.15
CA SER A 662 -9.08 -24.86 -5.97
C SER A 662 -9.43 -25.76 -7.16
N ALA A 663 -10.58 -25.60 -7.79
CA ALA A 663 -10.98 -26.38 -8.96
C ALA A 663 -9.97 -26.36 -10.12
N ALA A 664 -8.97 -25.45 -10.07
CA ALA A 664 -7.93 -25.32 -11.07
C ALA A 664 -6.59 -25.99 -10.74
N PHE A 665 -6.38 -26.48 -9.52
CA PHE A 665 -5.15 -27.22 -9.21
C PHE A 665 -5.40 -28.73 -9.34
N GLY A 666 -5.31 -29.23 -10.57
CA GLY A 666 -5.36 -30.65 -10.86
C GLY A 666 -4.38 -31.44 -9.99
N GLY A 667 -4.62 -32.75 -9.77
CA GLY A 667 -3.83 -33.62 -8.92
C GLY A 667 -2.31 -33.59 -9.15
N GLU A 668 -1.85 -32.93 -10.20
CA GLU A 668 -0.45 -32.73 -10.57
C GLU A 668 0.37 -31.99 -9.51
N ILE A 669 -0.18 -30.96 -8.83
CA ILE A 669 0.53 -30.26 -7.74
C ILE A 669 0.70 -31.15 -6.53
N TYR A 670 -0.29 -31.95 -6.17
CA TYR A 670 -0.15 -32.92 -5.08
C TYR A 670 0.92 -33.95 -5.41
N ILE A 671 1.02 -34.37 -6.67
CA ILE A 671 2.09 -35.29 -7.16
C ILE A 671 3.45 -34.57 -7.06
N ILE A 672 3.58 -33.35 -7.51
CA ILE A 672 4.83 -32.54 -7.40
C ILE A 672 5.22 -32.35 -5.93
N CYS A 673 4.31 -31.97 -5.07
CA CYS A 673 4.56 -31.82 -3.63
C CYS A 673 4.96 -33.15 -2.98
N ALA A 674 4.32 -34.26 -3.36
CA ALA A 674 4.69 -35.60 -2.90
C ALA A 674 6.09 -35.98 -3.36
N ILE A 675 6.45 -35.72 -4.62
CA ILE A 675 7.80 -35.97 -5.15
C ILE A 675 8.84 -35.14 -4.39
N ILE A 676 8.57 -33.84 -4.16
CA ILE A 676 9.49 -32.98 -3.39
C ILE A 676 9.64 -33.50 -1.96
N ALA A 677 8.56 -33.90 -1.30
CA ALA A 677 8.59 -34.45 0.05
C ALA A 677 9.42 -35.75 0.10
N VAL A 678 9.25 -36.65 -0.87
CA VAL A 678 10.03 -37.90 -0.97
C VAL A 678 11.51 -37.59 -1.20
N LEU A 679 11.84 -36.62 -2.08
CA LEU A 679 13.23 -36.19 -2.31
C LEU A 679 13.86 -35.58 -1.06
N LEU A 680 13.13 -34.78 -0.30
CA LEU A 680 13.58 -34.20 0.98
C LEU A 680 13.84 -35.33 2.00
N ILE A 681 12.92 -36.27 2.16
CA ILE A 681 13.08 -37.42 3.06
C ILE A 681 14.32 -38.23 2.65
N ALA A 682 14.48 -38.55 1.37
CA ALA A 682 15.64 -39.28 0.85
C ALA A 682 16.95 -38.52 1.11
N PHE A 683 16.95 -37.21 0.97
CA PHE A 683 18.08 -36.31 1.29
C PHE A 683 18.43 -36.34 2.79
N PHE A 684 17.45 -36.26 3.67
CA PHE A 684 17.68 -36.34 5.12
C PHE A 684 18.16 -37.72 5.55
N VAL A 685 17.61 -38.78 4.97
CA VAL A 685 18.08 -40.15 5.19
C VAL A 685 19.53 -40.32 4.71
N TYR A 686 19.87 -39.79 3.54
CA TYR A 686 21.24 -39.78 3.01
C TYR A 686 22.21 -39.04 3.94
N LEU A 687 21.82 -37.82 4.45
CA LEU A 687 22.61 -37.09 5.44
C LEU A 687 22.76 -37.84 6.75
N TYR A 688 21.71 -38.53 7.22
CA TYR A 688 21.76 -39.37 8.41
C TYR A 688 22.75 -40.57 8.23
N ILE A 689 22.70 -41.25 7.09
CA ILE A 689 23.62 -42.34 6.78
C ILE A 689 25.06 -41.84 6.73
N ILE A 690 25.33 -40.69 6.09
CA ILE A 690 26.67 -40.10 6.07
C ILE A 690 27.14 -39.74 7.48
N ARG A 691 26.27 -39.10 8.31
CA ARG A 691 26.61 -38.79 9.70
C ARG A 691 26.89 -40.06 10.51
N ARG A 692 26.13 -41.13 10.30
CA ARG A 692 26.35 -42.44 10.95
C ARG A 692 27.64 -43.11 10.49
N LYS A 693 27.97 -43.05 9.19
CA LYS A 693 29.25 -43.52 8.64
C LYS A 693 30.43 -42.71 9.19
N ARG A 694 30.33 -41.41 9.26
CA ARG A 694 31.38 -40.54 9.87
C ARG A 694 31.56 -40.83 11.35
N ARG A 695 30.49 -41.01 12.13
CA ARG A 695 30.60 -41.40 13.55
C ARG A 695 31.29 -42.79 13.71
N LYS A 696 31.04 -43.75 12.85
CA LYS A 696 31.72 -45.03 12.90
C LYS A 696 33.22 -44.96 12.52
N LEU A 697 33.60 -44.05 11.63
CA LEU A 697 35.01 -43.81 11.26
C LEU A 697 35.83 -43.11 12.34
N TYR A 698 35.19 -42.32 13.22
CA TYR A 698 35.85 -41.62 14.36
C TYR A 698 35.80 -42.43 15.67
N TRP A 699 35.15 -43.59 15.70
CA TRP A 699 35.08 -44.52 16.83
C TRP A 699 35.77 -45.85 16.51
N THR A 700 37.06 -45.81 16.11
CA THR A 700 37.95 -46.95 16.32
C THR A 700 38.61 -46.78 17.66
N PRO A 701 38.46 -47.75 18.59
CA PRO A 701 39.19 -47.71 19.85
C PRO A 701 40.68 -47.82 19.54
N GLN A 702 41.48 -46.85 20.03
CA GLN A 702 42.93 -47.05 20.09
C GLN A 702 43.18 -48.37 20.86
N ALA A 703 43.67 -49.36 20.14
CA ALA A 703 44.07 -50.60 20.75
C ALA A 703 45.16 -50.31 21.80
N LYS A 704 44.93 -50.86 22.99
CA LYS A 704 45.88 -50.92 24.08
C LYS A 704 47.27 -51.26 23.54
N GLN A 705 48.22 -50.35 23.58
CA GLN A 705 49.60 -50.71 23.74
C GLN A 705 49.87 -50.95 25.19
N LYS A 706 49.97 -52.24 25.50
CA LYS A 706 50.72 -52.78 26.65
C LYS A 706 52.19 -52.84 26.23
N ASN A 707 53.00 -52.23 26.92
CA ASN A 707 54.21 -52.52 27.64
C ASN A 707 55.01 -51.26 27.90
#